data_4ca738285fc883cfb763fc58e8bd2905
#
_entry.id   4ca738285fc883cfb763fc58e8bd2905
#
_cell.length_a   1.000
_cell.length_b   1.000
_cell.length_c   1.000
_cell.angle_alpha   90.00
_cell.angle_beta   90.00
_cell.angle_gamma   90.00
#
_symmetry.space_group_name_H-M   'P 1'
#
loop_
_entity.id
_entity.type
_entity.pdbx_description
1 polymer ?
#
loop_
_entity_poly.entity_id
_entity_poly.type
_entity_poly.pdbx_seq_one_letter_code
_entity_poly.pdbx_strand_id
1 'polypeptide(L)'
;MDVTKEIERLRRELEYHNKLYYVDDAPVISDFEYDMLMQQLIKLEEEHPELITPNSPTQRVGGAALLQFTQVRHQVPLESLSDVFSYEELASFGERMDSQLDEEHTYCVEPKIDGLSMSLEYENGVFVRGATRGDGQIGEDVTENLRTVRSLPLRLTDAPERLIVRGEVYMSKSVFRELNSIREINGEALLANPRNAAAGSIRQLDPKVAASRKLDIVCFNMQYASGEQYLTHAQTLDALKHMGFPVVPYKLCSTIKGCCERIDWIGEHRDEFSYDIDGAVIKIDSLAQRAKLGSTSKSPRWAVAYKYPPEKKESKVVDIVVQVGRTGVLTPKAVIEPVRLAGTTVTNATLHNQDNIDRLGIRIGDTVLVQKAGEIIPEVLSVNMSKRPDNTVPYRMPEFCPECGAPVIRDEDGVALRCTSPECPAQRLRNLAHFASKEAMDIDGLGISVCQSLIGSGLVNSPAELYYLDAQSVAALERMGKKSAENLINAIEKSKGKGLASLICAFGIRQVGQKAAKTLASSFGSLDKLMEASELELMAIPDIGAVTAGFIKEWLELPQSRHQIELLRQAGVSFESNETVRDSRFDGMTFVLTGELSSYKRDEAAAIIESFGGKTSSSVSKKTTMVLAGENAGSKLKKATELGIKVISESDFEEMIK
;
A
#
# COMPACT_ATOMS: atom_id res chain seq x y z
N MET A 1 35.01 -25.59 -29.27
CA MET A 1 33.54 -25.54 -29.14
C MET A 1 33.16 -24.08 -29.27
N ASP A 2 32.11 -23.74 -29.94
CA ASP A 2 31.64 -22.35 -30.05
C ASP A 2 31.07 -21.93 -28.69
N VAL A 3 31.79 -21.06 -27.99
CA VAL A 3 31.47 -20.65 -26.62
C VAL A 3 30.08 -20.01 -26.54
N THR A 4 29.70 -19.26 -27.54
CA THR A 4 28.36 -18.64 -27.62
C THR A 4 27.27 -19.69 -27.62
N LYS A 5 27.43 -20.75 -28.43
CA LYS A 5 26.46 -21.85 -28.48
C LYS A 5 26.39 -22.65 -27.17
N GLU A 6 27.50 -22.80 -26.48
CA GLU A 6 27.55 -23.51 -25.20
C GLU A 6 26.87 -22.70 -24.10
N ILE A 7 27.09 -21.40 -24.00
CA ILE A 7 26.39 -20.49 -23.09
C ILE A 7 24.87 -20.53 -23.33
N GLU A 8 24.43 -20.46 -24.59
CA GLU A 8 23.01 -20.54 -24.91
C GLU A 8 22.39 -21.90 -24.60
N ARG A 9 23.15 -23.01 -24.75
CA ARG A 9 22.73 -24.34 -24.36
C ARG A 9 22.49 -24.41 -22.85
N LEU A 10 23.46 -23.98 -22.06
CA LEU A 10 23.37 -24.00 -20.59
C LEU A 10 22.24 -23.12 -20.09
N ARG A 11 22.03 -21.94 -20.65
CA ARG A 11 20.89 -21.07 -20.28
C ARG A 11 19.56 -21.76 -20.53
N ARG A 12 19.37 -22.38 -21.73
CA ARG A 12 18.14 -23.10 -22.06
C ARG A 12 17.92 -24.33 -21.17
N GLU A 13 18.98 -25.05 -20.83
CA GLU A 13 18.92 -26.22 -19.96
C GLU A 13 18.54 -25.82 -18.52
N LEU A 14 19.11 -24.77 -17.99
CA LEU A 14 18.75 -24.22 -16.68
C LEU A 14 17.32 -23.66 -16.65
N GLU A 15 16.87 -22.98 -17.70
CA GLU A 15 15.49 -22.52 -17.84
C GLU A 15 14.50 -23.70 -17.90
N TYR A 16 14.84 -24.77 -18.64
CA TYR A 16 14.03 -25.97 -18.72
C TYR A 16 13.88 -26.67 -17.35
N HIS A 17 14.96 -26.82 -16.60
CA HIS A 17 14.92 -27.42 -15.27
C HIS A 17 14.19 -26.53 -14.24
N ASN A 18 14.30 -25.21 -14.34
CA ASN A 18 13.49 -24.29 -13.57
C ASN A 18 12.00 -24.47 -13.83
N LYS A 19 11.58 -24.61 -15.09
CA LYS A 19 10.18 -24.87 -15.43
C LYS A 19 9.69 -26.18 -14.85
N LEU A 20 10.45 -27.25 -14.98
CA LEU A 20 10.10 -28.56 -14.39
C LEU A 20 9.96 -28.50 -12.87
N TYR A 21 10.82 -27.74 -12.19
CA TYR A 21 10.79 -27.61 -10.74
C TYR A 21 9.64 -26.73 -10.25
N TYR A 22 9.50 -25.50 -10.79
CA TYR A 22 8.58 -24.48 -10.26
C TYR A 22 7.17 -24.48 -10.91
N VAL A 23 7.02 -25.06 -12.09
CA VAL A 23 5.75 -25.01 -12.86
C VAL A 23 5.10 -26.36 -12.97
N ASP A 24 5.90 -27.40 -13.30
CA ASP A 24 5.38 -28.73 -13.60
C ASP A 24 5.46 -29.68 -12.37
N ASP A 25 6.11 -29.25 -11.27
CA ASP A 25 6.34 -30.05 -10.05
C ASP A 25 6.91 -31.45 -10.35
N ALA A 26 7.79 -31.55 -11.35
CA ALA A 26 8.36 -32.77 -11.87
C ALA A 26 9.86 -32.65 -12.13
N PRO A 27 10.68 -32.37 -11.10
CA PRO A 27 12.13 -32.23 -11.25
C PRO A 27 12.75 -33.55 -11.76
N VAL A 28 13.60 -33.45 -12.77
CA VAL A 28 14.29 -34.61 -13.40
C VAL A 28 15.79 -34.64 -13.11
N ILE A 29 16.33 -33.60 -12.46
CA ILE A 29 17.70 -33.53 -11.95
C ILE A 29 17.69 -33.16 -10.46
N SER A 30 18.75 -33.51 -9.77
CA SER A 30 18.97 -33.09 -8.37
C SER A 30 19.40 -31.62 -8.27
N ASP A 31 19.23 -31.01 -7.08
CA ASP A 31 19.73 -29.66 -6.80
C ASP A 31 21.23 -29.54 -7.07
N PHE A 32 21.99 -30.60 -6.76
CA PHE A 32 23.43 -30.64 -7.01
C PHE A 32 23.77 -30.59 -8.52
N GLU A 33 23.04 -31.31 -9.36
CA GLU A 33 23.24 -31.30 -10.82
C GLU A 33 22.86 -29.94 -11.39
N TYR A 34 21.78 -29.34 -10.89
CA TYR A 34 21.40 -27.97 -11.27
C TYR A 34 22.49 -26.96 -10.90
N ASP A 35 23.03 -27.03 -9.69
CA ASP A 35 24.11 -26.14 -9.21
C ASP A 35 25.38 -26.32 -10.06
N MET A 36 25.69 -27.53 -10.50
CA MET A 36 26.85 -27.80 -11.39
C MET A 36 26.66 -27.14 -12.77
N LEU A 37 25.45 -27.19 -13.34
CA LEU A 37 25.15 -26.49 -14.60
C LEU A 37 25.27 -24.96 -14.44
N MET A 38 24.78 -24.43 -13.30
CA MET A 38 24.91 -23.02 -12.97
C MET A 38 26.37 -22.58 -12.83
N GLN A 39 27.21 -23.36 -12.16
CA GLN A 39 28.65 -23.08 -12.02
C GLN A 39 29.38 -23.10 -13.36
N GLN A 40 29.01 -24.00 -14.27
CA GLN A 40 29.58 -24.02 -15.63
C GLN A 40 29.21 -22.76 -16.39
N LEU A 41 27.95 -22.31 -16.30
CA LEU A 41 27.51 -21.08 -16.93
C LEU A 41 28.23 -19.84 -16.36
N ILE A 42 28.33 -19.74 -15.04
CA ILE A 42 29.05 -18.64 -14.35
C ILE A 42 30.48 -18.57 -14.87
N LYS A 43 31.21 -19.69 -14.90
CA LYS A 43 32.60 -19.73 -15.36
C LYS A 43 32.75 -19.23 -16.81
N LEU A 44 31.87 -19.69 -17.71
CA LEU A 44 31.92 -19.27 -19.11
C LEU A 44 31.58 -17.78 -19.28
N GLU A 45 30.65 -17.27 -18.52
CA GLU A 45 30.29 -15.84 -18.54
C GLU A 45 31.36 -14.96 -17.89
N GLU A 46 32.11 -15.45 -16.88
CA GLU A 46 33.27 -14.76 -16.33
C GLU A 46 34.45 -14.71 -17.32
N GLU A 47 34.66 -15.80 -18.08
CA GLU A 47 35.68 -15.85 -19.14
C GLU A 47 35.30 -15.01 -20.38
N HIS A 48 33.98 -14.76 -20.61
CA HIS A 48 33.43 -14.04 -21.76
C HIS A 48 32.38 -13.00 -21.33
N PRO A 49 32.79 -11.92 -20.63
CA PRO A 49 31.87 -10.91 -20.12
C PRO A 49 30.98 -10.24 -21.17
N GLU A 50 31.47 -10.16 -22.43
CA GLU A 50 30.76 -9.60 -23.58
C GLU A 50 29.52 -10.42 -24.00
N LEU A 51 29.42 -11.66 -23.56
CA LEU A 51 28.29 -12.55 -23.83
C LEU A 51 27.24 -12.56 -22.70
N ILE A 52 27.48 -11.86 -21.60
CA ILE A 52 26.52 -11.73 -20.49
C ILE A 52 25.30 -10.96 -20.99
N THR A 53 24.11 -11.52 -20.73
CA THR A 53 22.84 -10.85 -21.03
C THR A 53 22.06 -10.59 -19.75
N PRO A 54 21.26 -9.50 -19.66
CA PRO A 54 20.51 -9.17 -18.46
C PRO A 54 19.52 -10.26 -17.99
N ASN A 55 19.13 -11.15 -18.90
CA ASN A 55 18.22 -12.25 -18.64
C ASN A 55 18.92 -13.60 -18.39
N SER A 56 20.26 -13.61 -18.27
CA SER A 56 20.98 -14.84 -17.90
C SER A 56 20.58 -15.29 -16.49
N PRO A 57 20.43 -16.59 -16.24
CA PRO A 57 20.23 -17.14 -14.90
C PRO A 57 21.31 -16.68 -13.89
N THR A 58 22.53 -16.39 -14.34
CA THR A 58 23.64 -15.90 -13.51
C THR A 58 23.46 -14.46 -13.04
N GLN A 59 22.66 -13.65 -13.74
CA GLN A 59 22.44 -12.24 -13.45
C GLN A 59 21.28 -12.00 -12.46
N ARG A 60 20.63 -13.06 -11.94
CA ARG A 60 19.51 -12.92 -11.00
C ARG A 60 19.88 -12.15 -9.72
N VAL A 61 21.15 -12.09 -9.33
CA VAL A 61 21.64 -11.45 -8.09
C VAL A 61 22.68 -10.36 -8.39
N GLY A 62 22.71 -9.84 -9.61
CA GLY A 62 23.75 -8.90 -10.09
C GLY A 62 23.49 -7.41 -9.82
N GLY A 63 22.29 -7.02 -9.32
CA GLY A 63 21.92 -5.62 -9.10
C GLY A 63 22.75 -4.94 -8.01
N ALA A 64 23.08 -3.65 -8.21
CA ALA A 64 23.69 -2.81 -7.19
C ALA A 64 22.64 -2.36 -6.15
N ALA A 65 23.08 -2.10 -4.90
CA ALA A 65 22.21 -1.55 -3.88
C ALA A 65 21.68 -0.16 -4.30
N LEU A 66 20.38 0.04 -4.20
CA LEU A 66 19.70 1.27 -4.55
C LEU A 66 19.71 2.25 -3.38
N LEU A 67 19.59 3.54 -3.65
CA LEU A 67 19.36 4.55 -2.60
C LEU A 67 17.86 4.69 -2.27
N GLN A 68 17.00 4.52 -3.30
CA GLN A 68 15.54 4.51 -3.18
C GLN A 68 14.91 3.83 -4.42
N PHE A 69 13.67 3.38 -4.31
CA PHE A 69 12.93 2.85 -5.46
C PHE A 69 12.36 3.96 -6.32
N THR A 70 12.46 3.79 -7.65
CA THR A 70 11.81 4.69 -8.62
C THR A 70 10.30 4.39 -8.65
N GLN A 71 9.47 5.41 -8.76
CA GLN A 71 8.05 5.23 -8.97
C GLN A 71 7.74 4.86 -10.42
N VAL A 72 6.82 3.92 -10.61
CA VAL A 72 6.37 3.44 -11.92
C VAL A 72 4.87 3.56 -12.00
N ARG A 73 4.38 4.19 -13.06
CA ARG A 73 2.95 4.22 -13.38
C ARG A 73 2.56 2.94 -14.12
N HIS A 74 1.52 2.26 -13.63
CA HIS A 74 0.98 1.08 -14.28
C HIS A 74 0.23 1.45 -15.56
N GLN A 75 0.49 0.74 -16.65
CA GLN A 75 -0.24 0.93 -17.90
C GLN A 75 -1.67 0.38 -17.81
N VAL A 76 -1.83 -0.74 -17.11
CA VAL A 76 -3.13 -1.29 -16.73
C VAL A 76 -3.28 -1.15 -15.23
N PRO A 77 -4.31 -0.43 -14.73
CA PRO A 77 -4.51 -0.27 -13.29
C PRO A 77 -4.61 -1.60 -12.56
N LEU A 78 -4.00 -1.68 -11.38
CA LEU A 78 -4.05 -2.85 -10.51
C LEU A 78 -5.19 -2.71 -9.49
N GLU A 79 -6.41 -2.95 -9.94
CA GLU A 79 -7.62 -2.80 -9.13
C GLU A 79 -7.61 -3.73 -7.90
N SER A 80 -8.23 -3.26 -6.81
CA SER A 80 -8.55 -4.09 -5.65
C SER A 80 -9.81 -4.89 -5.89
N LEU A 81 -10.06 -5.94 -5.11
CA LEU A 81 -11.31 -6.68 -5.15
C LEU A 81 -12.27 -6.16 -4.07
N SER A 82 -13.57 -6.31 -4.30
CA SER A 82 -14.57 -6.17 -3.24
C SER A 82 -14.60 -7.45 -2.40
N ASP A 83 -14.62 -7.30 -1.08
CA ASP A 83 -14.67 -8.45 -0.17
C ASP A 83 -16.13 -8.83 0.13
N VAL A 84 -16.37 -10.13 0.31
CA VAL A 84 -17.60 -10.73 0.85
C VAL A 84 -17.22 -11.72 1.95
N PHE A 85 -18.03 -11.79 3.01
CA PHE A 85 -17.72 -12.52 4.23
C PHE A 85 -18.73 -13.64 4.54
N SER A 86 -19.76 -13.79 3.71
CA SER A 86 -20.78 -14.82 3.85
C SER A 86 -21.24 -15.36 2.51
N TYR A 87 -21.89 -16.52 2.53
CA TYR A 87 -22.48 -17.12 1.34
C TYR A 87 -23.73 -16.36 0.86
N GLU A 88 -24.42 -15.66 1.73
CA GLU A 88 -25.54 -14.77 1.38
C GLU A 88 -25.03 -13.57 0.56
N GLU A 89 -23.91 -12.97 0.96
CA GLU A 89 -23.27 -11.90 0.20
C GLU A 89 -22.74 -12.40 -1.16
N LEU A 90 -22.20 -13.62 -1.19
CA LEU A 90 -21.78 -14.25 -2.44
C LEU A 90 -22.98 -14.60 -3.34
N ALA A 91 -24.10 -15.03 -2.77
CA ALA A 91 -25.35 -15.24 -3.52
C ALA A 91 -25.85 -13.93 -4.14
N SER A 92 -25.81 -12.83 -3.37
CA SER A 92 -26.15 -11.48 -3.87
C SER A 92 -25.20 -11.01 -4.99
N PHE A 93 -23.93 -11.44 -4.98
CA PHE A 93 -23.03 -11.21 -6.12
C PHE A 93 -23.51 -12.01 -7.34
N GLY A 94 -23.89 -13.28 -7.19
CA GLY A 94 -24.45 -14.10 -8.26
C GLY A 94 -25.71 -13.49 -8.88
N GLU A 95 -26.68 -13.09 -8.05
CA GLU A 95 -27.92 -12.45 -8.51
C GLU A 95 -27.65 -11.18 -9.32
N ARG A 96 -26.63 -10.39 -8.93
CA ARG A 96 -26.20 -9.22 -9.72
C ARG A 96 -25.62 -9.64 -11.09
N MET A 97 -24.85 -10.74 -11.14
CA MET A 97 -24.33 -11.25 -12.42
C MET A 97 -25.49 -11.72 -13.31
N ASP A 98 -26.41 -12.50 -12.77
CA ASP A 98 -27.61 -12.96 -13.48
C ASP A 98 -28.46 -11.79 -14.02
N SER A 99 -28.57 -10.69 -13.26
CA SER A 99 -29.34 -9.51 -13.67
C SER A 99 -28.66 -8.63 -14.73
N GLN A 100 -27.33 -8.71 -14.87
CA GLN A 100 -26.54 -7.85 -15.78
C GLN A 100 -26.04 -8.62 -17.03
N LEU A 101 -26.08 -9.94 -17.00
CA LEU A 101 -25.68 -10.81 -18.07
C LEU A 101 -26.93 -11.57 -18.57
N ASP A 102 -27.32 -11.34 -19.83
CA ASP A 102 -28.47 -12.02 -20.46
C ASP A 102 -28.14 -13.45 -20.93
N GLU A 103 -26.88 -13.87 -20.77
CA GLU A 103 -26.32 -15.14 -21.26
C GLU A 103 -25.81 -15.99 -20.10
N GLU A 104 -25.78 -17.30 -20.32
CA GLU A 104 -25.12 -18.21 -19.38
C GLU A 104 -23.66 -17.79 -19.14
N HIS A 105 -23.23 -17.85 -17.88
CA HIS A 105 -21.88 -17.48 -17.49
C HIS A 105 -21.26 -18.53 -16.55
N THR A 106 -19.95 -18.57 -16.57
CA THR A 106 -19.14 -19.48 -15.75
C THR A 106 -18.26 -18.67 -14.84
N TYR A 107 -18.08 -19.15 -13.63
CA TYR A 107 -17.17 -18.59 -12.63
C TYR A 107 -15.86 -19.35 -12.62
N CYS A 108 -14.74 -18.64 -12.54
CA CYS A 108 -13.43 -19.18 -12.22
C CYS A 108 -13.13 -18.91 -10.74
N VAL A 109 -12.92 -19.97 -9.96
CA VAL A 109 -12.66 -19.89 -8.51
C VAL A 109 -11.22 -20.26 -8.21
N GLU A 110 -10.49 -19.35 -7.58
CA GLU A 110 -9.07 -19.44 -7.27
C GLU A 110 -8.82 -19.25 -5.78
N PRO A 111 -7.80 -19.88 -5.16
CA PRO A 111 -7.36 -19.52 -3.83
C PRO A 111 -6.82 -18.08 -3.82
N LYS A 112 -7.20 -17.31 -2.79
CA LYS A 112 -6.69 -15.96 -2.57
C LYS A 112 -5.39 -16.03 -1.79
N ILE A 113 -4.27 -15.82 -2.51
CA ILE A 113 -2.92 -15.89 -1.95
C ILE A 113 -2.67 -14.68 -1.05
N ASP A 114 -2.12 -14.90 0.13
CA ASP A 114 -1.74 -13.85 1.07
C ASP A 114 -0.28 -13.44 0.88
N GLY A 115 -0.05 -12.54 -0.06
CA GLY A 115 1.27 -12.05 -0.45
C GLY A 115 1.29 -10.56 -0.79
N LEU A 116 2.10 -10.20 -1.77
CA LEU A 116 2.23 -8.84 -2.30
C LEU A 116 2.06 -8.83 -3.82
N SER A 117 1.04 -8.11 -4.28
CA SER A 117 0.68 -8.06 -5.71
C SER A 117 1.69 -7.26 -6.53
N MET A 118 2.12 -7.85 -7.66
CA MET A 118 3.10 -7.31 -8.59
C MET A 118 2.54 -7.22 -10.00
N SER A 119 2.95 -6.18 -10.73
CA SER A 119 2.87 -6.11 -12.18
C SER A 119 4.20 -6.58 -12.76
N LEU A 120 4.15 -7.44 -13.76
CA LEU A 120 5.30 -8.03 -14.45
C LEU A 120 5.17 -7.70 -15.93
N GLU A 121 6.16 -7.01 -16.48
CA GLU A 121 6.17 -6.62 -17.89
C GLU A 121 7.25 -7.37 -18.65
N TYR A 122 6.87 -7.88 -19.82
CA TYR A 122 7.73 -8.60 -20.74
C TYR A 122 7.65 -7.98 -22.13
N GLU A 123 8.80 -7.87 -22.79
CA GLU A 123 8.91 -7.46 -24.18
C GLU A 123 9.69 -8.55 -24.97
N ASN A 124 9.11 -9.00 -26.06
CA ASN A 124 9.69 -10.08 -26.88
C ASN A 124 10.09 -11.32 -26.06
N GLY A 125 9.26 -11.67 -25.08
CA GLY A 125 9.48 -12.79 -24.17
C GLY A 125 10.56 -12.56 -23.10
N VAL A 126 11.13 -11.36 -22.95
CA VAL A 126 12.13 -11.03 -21.93
C VAL A 126 11.51 -10.19 -20.83
N PHE A 127 11.78 -10.52 -19.58
CA PHE A 127 11.36 -9.74 -18.41
C PHE A 127 12.09 -8.39 -18.39
N VAL A 128 11.33 -7.31 -18.52
CA VAL A 128 11.90 -5.95 -18.60
C VAL A 128 11.63 -5.13 -17.34
N ARG A 129 10.47 -5.32 -16.69
CA ARG A 129 10.10 -4.53 -15.53
C ARG A 129 9.15 -5.26 -14.60
N GLY A 130 9.35 -5.04 -13.30
CA GLY A 130 8.41 -5.45 -12.27
C GLY A 130 8.17 -4.36 -11.24
N ALA A 131 6.89 -4.12 -10.90
CA ALA A 131 6.51 -3.06 -9.99
C ALA A 131 5.50 -3.53 -8.95
N THR A 132 5.59 -2.97 -7.72
CA THR A 132 4.58 -3.19 -6.68
C THR A 132 3.25 -2.56 -7.07
N ARG A 133 2.14 -3.03 -6.52
CA ARG A 133 0.82 -2.46 -6.79
C ARG A 133 0.73 -0.97 -6.43
N GLY A 134 1.37 -0.54 -5.33
CA GLY A 134 1.20 0.80 -4.81
C GLY A 134 -0.27 1.14 -4.52
N ASP A 135 -0.73 2.28 -5.00
CA ASP A 135 -2.13 2.72 -4.92
C ASP A 135 -3.03 2.14 -6.04
N GLY A 136 -2.46 1.29 -6.89
CA GLY A 136 -3.11 0.70 -8.06
C GLY A 136 -2.87 1.47 -9.36
N GLN A 137 -2.38 2.70 -9.30
CA GLN A 137 -1.97 3.53 -10.46
C GLN A 137 -0.45 3.68 -10.52
N ILE A 138 0.17 3.90 -9.36
CA ILE A 138 1.61 4.11 -9.21
C ILE A 138 2.15 3.11 -8.20
N GLY A 139 3.17 2.35 -8.60
CA GLY A 139 3.92 1.42 -7.76
C GLY A 139 5.41 1.78 -7.66
N GLU A 140 6.17 0.96 -6.96
CA GLU A 140 7.63 1.07 -6.85
C GLU A 140 8.27 0.06 -7.81
N ASP A 141 9.29 0.48 -8.57
CA ASP A 141 10.09 -0.40 -9.42
C ASP A 141 10.95 -1.31 -8.53
N VAL A 142 10.64 -2.59 -8.56
CA VAL A 142 11.35 -3.65 -7.82
C VAL A 142 11.95 -4.69 -8.77
N THR A 143 12.22 -4.30 -10.01
CA THR A 143 12.69 -5.19 -11.08
C THR A 143 13.89 -6.03 -10.65
N GLU A 144 14.92 -5.40 -10.06
CA GLU A 144 16.13 -6.11 -9.66
C GLU A 144 15.87 -7.12 -8.53
N ASN A 145 14.94 -6.81 -7.62
CA ASN A 145 14.56 -7.73 -6.56
C ASN A 145 13.71 -8.89 -7.12
N LEU A 146 12.80 -8.61 -8.06
CA LEU A 146 12.02 -9.65 -8.73
C LEU A 146 12.88 -10.60 -9.56
N ARG A 147 13.99 -10.13 -10.15
CA ARG A 147 14.96 -11.00 -10.83
C ARG A 147 15.54 -12.07 -9.91
N THR A 148 15.58 -11.83 -8.60
CA THR A 148 16.07 -12.80 -7.61
C THR A 148 15.06 -13.88 -7.27
N VAL A 149 13.78 -13.72 -7.62
CA VAL A 149 12.72 -14.71 -7.42
C VAL A 149 12.88 -15.84 -8.43
N ARG A 150 13.26 -17.04 -7.94
CA ARG A 150 13.65 -18.15 -8.82
C ARG A 150 12.50 -18.70 -9.65
N SER A 151 11.29 -18.71 -9.10
CA SER A 151 10.07 -19.13 -9.80
C SER A 151 9.57 -18.14 -10.86
N LEU A 152 10.13 -16.90 -10.92
CA LEU A 152 9.83 -15.95 -11.98
C LEU A 152 10.65 -16.27 -13.24
N PRO A 153 10.05 -16.61 -14.39
CA PRO A 153 10.78 -16.80 -15.64
C PRO A 153 11.31 -15.45 -16.14
N LEU A 154 12.62 -15.34 -16.37
CA LEU A 154 13.22 -14.13 -16.96
C LEU A 154 13.11 -14.13 -18.48
N ARG A 155 12.83 -15.28 -19.07
CA ARG A 155 12.57 -15.46 -20.49
C ARG A 155 11.40 -16.43 -20.68
N LEU A 156 10.50 -16.08 -21.58
CA LEU A 156 9.30 -16.84 -21.91
C LEU A 156 9.47 -17.53 -23.27
N THR A 157 8.80 -18.65 -23.45
CA THR A 157 8.64 -19.33 -24.73
C THR A 157 7.29 -18.95 -25.34
N ASP A 158 7.23 -18.78 -26.66
CA ASP A 158 5.99 -18.51 -27.40
C ASP A 158 5.19 -17.31 -26.85
N ALA A 159 5.91 -16.28 -26.38
CA ALA A 159 5.30 -15.11 -25.79
C ALA A 159 4.93 -14.07 -26.86
N PRO A 160 3.86 -13.28 -26.65
CA PRO A 160 3.53 -12.13 -27.49
C PRO A 160 4.63 -11.07 -27.40
N GLU A 161 4.68 -10.17 -28.41
CA GLU A 161 5.66 -9.07 -28.43
C GLU A 161 5.65 -8.27 -27.11
N ARG A 162 4.48 -8.03 -26.55
CA ARG A 162 4.30 -7.38 -25.26
C ARG A 162 3.30 -8.12 -24.40
N LEU A 163 3.69 -8.36 -23.13
CA LEU A 163 2.88 -9.06 -22.15
C LEU A 163 2.96 -8.35 -20.80
N ILE A 164 1.81 -8.13 -20.15
CA ILE A 164 1.72 -7.67 -18.77
C ILE A 164 0.96 -8.70 -17.95
N VAL A 165 1.60 -9.21 -16.91
CA VAL A 165 1.04 -10.25 -16.03
C VAL A 165 0.94 -9.72 -14.61
N ARG A 166 -0.10 -10.10 -13.89
CA ARG A 166 -0.24 -9.85 -12.46
C ARG A 166 0.00 -11.12 -11.68
N GLY A 167 0.91 -11.06 -10.72
CA GLY A 167 1.23 -12.15 -9.81
C GLY A 167 1.26 -11.70 -8.36
N GLU A 168 1.28 -12.68 -7.46
CA GLU A 168 1.44 -12.47 -6.02
C GLU A 168 2.79 -13.03 -5.60
N VAL A 169 3.67 -12.17 -5.09
CA VAL A 169 4.93 -12.57 -4.46
C VAL A 169 4.66 -12.96 -3.02
N TYR A 170 5.18 -14.10 -2.62
CA TYR A 170 4.97 -14.65 -1.28
C TYR A 170 6.25 -15.28 -0.71
N MET A 171 6.26 -15.49 0.58
CA MET A 171 7.24 -16.32 1.26
C MET A 171 6.57 -17.64 1.62
N SER A 172 7.14 -18.77 1.20
CA SER A 172 6.56 -20.07 1.53
C SER A 172 6.60 -20.35 3.02
N LYS A 173 5.65 -21.17 3.50
CA LYS A 173 5.55 -21.58 4.91
C LYS A 173 6.84 -22.24 5.42
N SER A 174 7.54 -22.99 4.55
CA SER A 174 8.80 -23.65 4.86
C SER A 174 9.94 -22.64 5.03
N VAL A 175 10.11 -21.72 4.09
CA VAL A 175 11.12 -20.66 4.12
C VAL A 175 10.90 -19.72 5.32
N PHE A 176 9.65 -19.36 5.60
CA PHE A 176 9.33 -18.54 6.78
C PHE A 176 9.77 -19.21 8.09
N ARG A 177 9.54 -20.52 8.24
CA ARG A 177 9.97 -21.28 9.42
C ARG A 177 11.50 -21.38 9.49
N GLU A 178 12.17 -21.67 8.37
CA GLU A 178 13.63 -21.72 8.27
C GLU A 178 14.26 -20.40 8.70
N LEU A 179 13.81 -19.28 8.11
CA LEU A 179 14.34 -17.95 8.42
C LEU A 179 14.12 -17.57 9.89
N ASN A 180 12.95 -17.87 10.46
CA ASN A 180 12.69 -17.60 11.88
C ASN A 180 13.56 -18.44 12.80
N SER A 181 13.84 -19.71 12.47
CA SER A 181 14.76 -20.53 13.24
C SER A 181 16.20 -19.96 13.22
N ILE A 182 16.67 -19.47 12.06
CA ILE A 182 17.98 -18.82 11.95
C ILE A 182 18.02 -17.53 12.78
N ARG A 183 16.99 -16.70 12.72
CA ARG A 183 16.90 -15.45 13.47
C ARG A 183 16.85 -15.68 14.98
N GLU A 184 16.15 -16.72 15.42
CA GLU A 184 16.11 -17.13 16.83
C GLU A 184 17.50 -17.53 17.34
N ILE A 185 18.24 -18.33 16.57
CA ILE A 185 19.63 -18.72 16.89
C ILE A 185 20.53 -17.48 16.98
N ASN A 186 20.33 -16.49 16.10
CA ASN A 186 21.12 -15.26 16.07
C ASN A 186 20.66 -14.20 17.10
N GLY A 187 19.59 -14.45 17.86
CA GLY A 187 19.02 -13.48 18.81
C GLY A 187 18.34 -12.27 18.14
N GLU A 188 17.93 -12.41 16.88
CA GLU A 188 17.25 -11.38 16.12
C GLU A 188 15.72 -11.42 16.34
N ALA A 189 15.04 -10.29 16.13
CA ALA A 189 13.58 -10.24 16.16
C ALA A 189 12.98 -11.15 15.09
N LEU A 190 12.00 -11.98 15.44
CA LEU A 190 11.34 -12.89 14.52
C LEU A 190 10.48 -12.14 13.48
N LEU A 191 10.37 -12.69 12.29
CA LEU A 191 9.42 -12.24 11.28
C LEU A 191 7.99 -12.51 11.76
N ALA A 192 7.09 -11.54 11.58
CA ALA A 192 5.74 -11.61 12.16
C ALA A 192 4.81 -12.60 11.44
N ASN A 193 4.78 -12.56 10.12
CA ASN A 193 4.02 -13.46 9.25
C ASN A 193 4.64 -13.51 7.85
N PRO A 194 4.32 -14.55 7.04
CA PRO A 194 4.88 -14.72 5.70
C PRO A 194 4.61 -13.55 4.75
N ARG A 195 3.41 -12.95 4.78
CA ARG A 195 3.05 -11.79 3.93
C ARG A 195 3.92 -10.57 4.23
N ASN A 196 4.01 -10.16 5.50
CA ASN A 196 4.83 -9.01 5.89
C ASN A 196 6.31 -9.27 5.65
N ALA A 197 6.76 -10.50 5.85
CA ALA A 197 8.10 -10.93 5.54
C ALA A 197 8.40 -10.83 4.03
N ALA A 198 7.49 -11.27 3.17
CA ALA A 198 7.61 -11.12 1.73
C ALA A 198 7.63 -9.63 1.31
N ALA A 199 6.67 -8.82 1.80
CA ALA A 199 6.57 -7.39 1.51
C ALA A 199 7.84 -6.62 1.94
N GLY A 200 8.37 -6.89 3.13
CA GLY A 200 9.61 -6.29 3.61
C GLY A 200 10.85 -6.77 2.85
N SER A 201 10.83 -8.01 2.33
CA SER A 201 11.95 -8.60 1.60
C SER A 201 12.04 -8.11 0.15
N ILE A 202 10.91 -8.04 -0.57
CA ILE A 202 10.89 -7.56 -1.96
C ILE A 202 11.22 -6.06 -2.08
N ARG A 203 11.08 -5.31 -0.99
CA ARG A 203 11.38 -3.88 -0.89
C ARG A 203 12.72 -3.59 -0.22
N GLN A 204 13.65 -4.55 -0.22
CA GLN A 204 15.03 -4.31 0.21
C GLN A 204 15.78 -3.52 -0.86
N LEU A 205 16.57 -2.53 -0.45
CA LEU A 205 17.36 -1.71 -1.38
C LEU A 205 18.54 -2.50 -1.98
N ASP A 206 19.01 -3.54 -1.30
CA ASP A 206 20.02 -4.46 -1.81
C ASP A 206 19.37 -5.76 -2.32
N PRO A 207 19.42 -6.06 -3.62
CA PRO A 207 18.88 -7.29 -4.19
C PRO A 207 19.46 -8.57 -3.61
N LYS A 208 20.70 -8.54 -3.08
CA LYS A 208 21.32 -9.69 -2.40
C LYS A 208 20.56 -10.08 -1.14
N VAL A 209 20.05 -9.09 -0.40
CA VAL A 209 19.20 -9.32 0.77
C VAL A 209 17.86 -9.93 0.33
N ALA A 210 17.24 -9.43 -0.74
CA ALA A 210 16.01 -9.99 -1.31
C ALA A 210 16.25 -11.46 -1.74
N ALA A 211 17.34 -11.76 -2.43
CA ALA A 211 17.71 -13.11 -2.85
C ALA A 211 17.83 -14.10 -1.67
N SER A 212 18.43 -13.65 -0.54
CA SER A 212 18.58 -14.48 0.66
C SER A 212 17.25 -14.87 1.31
N ARG A 213 16.14 -14.18 0.95
CA ARG A 213 14.80 -14.41 1.50
C ARG A 213 14.02 -15.50 0.77
N LYS A 214 14.55 -16.03 -0.36
CA LYS A 214 13.97 -17.14 -1.12
C LYS A 214 12.48 -16.93 -1.41
N LEU A 215 12.10 -15.78 -1.96
CA LEU A 215 10.73 -15.48 -2.31
C LEU A 215 10.27 -16.27 -3.55
N ASP A 216 8.98 -16.53 -3.61
CA ASP A 216 8.30 -17.15 -4.76
C ASP A 216 7.19 -16.26 -5.30
N ILE A 217 6.70 -16.58 -6.51
CA ILE A 217 5.60 -15.88 -7.16
C ILE A 217 4.59 -16.86 -7.75
N VAL A 218 3.31 -16.50 -7.72
CA VAL A 218 2.24 -17.19 -8.47
C VAL A 218 1.46 -16.16 -9.26
N CYS A 219 1.28 -16.39 -10.55
CA CYS A 219 0.54 -15.52 -11.46
C CYS A 219 -0.94 -15.90 -11.51
N PHE A 220 -1.82 -14.89 -11.51
CA PHE A 220 -3.27 -15.08 -11.43
C PHE A 220 -4.07 -14.20 -12.40
N ASN A 221 -3.40 -13.38 -13.21
CA ASN A 221 -4.09 -12.59 -14.23
C ASN A 221 -3.15 -12.14 -15.35
N MET A 222 -3.57 -12.33 -16.58
CA MET A 222 -2.99 -11.69 -17.75
C MET A 222 -3.67 -10.34 -17.92
N GLN A 223 -2.92 -9.26 -17.73
CA GLN A 223 -3.45 -7.89 -17.81
C GLN A 223 -3.50 -7.38 -19.25
N TYR A 224 -2.50 -7.77 -20.06
CA TYR A 224 -2.38 -7.37 -21.45
C TYR A 224 -1.50 -8.37 -22.21
N ALA A 225 -1.86 -8.66 -23.47
CA ALA A 225 -1.07 -9.43 -24.42
C ALA A 225 -1.27 -8.84 -25.82
N SER A 226 -0.19 -8.45 -26.51
CA SER A 226 -0.28 -7.89 -27.86
C SER A 226 -0.59 -8.98 -28.89
N GLY A 227 -1.53 -8.70 -29.81
CA GLY A 227 -1.85 -9.60 -30.93
C GLY A 227 -2.62 -10.87 -30.56
N GLU A 228 -2.78 -11.18 -29.27
CA GLU A 228 -3.46 -12.38 -28.79
C GLU A 228 -4.92 -12.09 -28.44
N GLN A 229 -5.80 -13.03 -28.74
CA GLN A 229 -7.22 -12.95 -28.37
C GLN A 229 -7.62 -14.19 -27.60
N TYR A 230 -7.79 -14.04 -26.31
CA TYR A 230 -8.36 -15.07 -25.43
C TYR A 230 -9.84 -14.79 -25.19
N LEU A 231 -10.64 -15.85 -25.13
CA LEU A 231 -12.09 -15.72 -24.87
C LEU A 231 -12.40 -15.80 -23.37
N THR A 232 -11.61 -16.56 -22.62
CA THR A 232 -11.86 -16.81 -21.21
C THR A 232 -10.61 -16.57 -20.36
N HIS A 233 -10.83 -16.32 -19.09
CA HIS A 233 -9.76 -16.19 -18.10
C HIS A 233 -8.99 -17.51 -17.92
N ALA A 234 -9.68 -18.64 -17.90
CA ALA A 234 -9.05 -19.95 -17.85
C ALA A 234 -8.03 -20.12 -19.01
N GLN A 235 -8.40 -19.74 -20.24
CA GLN A 235 -7.47 -19.75 -21.36
C GLN A 235 -6.24 -18.86 -21.13
N THR A 236 -6.41 -17.69 -20.49
CA THR A 236 -5.26 -16.82 -20.17
C THR A 236 -4.34 -17.45 -19.13
N LEU A 237 -4.88 -18.14 -18.13
CA LEU A 237 -4.10 -18.85 -17.13
C LEU A 237 -3.35 -20.05 -17.74
N ASP A 238 -4.00 -20.82 -18.61
CA ASP A 238 -3.37 -21.94 -19.33
C ASP A 238 -2.25 -21.45 -20.26
N ALA A 239 -2.46 -20.32 -20.96
CA ALA A 239 -1.43 -19.71 -21.79
C ALA A 239 -0.23 -19.22 -20.94
N LEU A 240 -0.46 -18.59 -19.79
CA LEU A 240 0.62 -18.21 -18.86
C LEU A 240 1.41 -19.44 -18.38
N LYS A 241 0.71 -20.53 -18.06
CA LYS A 241 1.36 -21.78 -17.67
C LYS A 241 2.21 -22.35 -18.81
N HIS A 242 1.71 -22.31 -20.05
CA HIS A 242 2.46 -22.74 -21.22
C HIS A 242 3.72 -21.89 -21.44
N MET A 243 3.63 -20.57 -21.25
CA MET A 243 4.76 -19.65 -21.32
C MET A 243 5.81 -19.84 -20.21
N GLY A 244 5.53 -20.65 -19.17
CA GLY A 244 6.45 -21.00 -18.09
C GLY A 244 6.22 -20.28 -16.77
N PHE A 245 5.08 -19.62 -16.57
CA PHE A 245 4.72 -19.04 -15.27
C PHE A 245 4.17 -20.09 -14.31
N PRO A 246 4.51 -20.03 -13.01
CA PRO A 246 3.70 -20.64 -11.96
C PRO A 246 2.34 -19.94 -11.92
N VAL A 247 1.27 -20.69 -12.07
CA VAL A 247 -0.09 -20.14 -12.16
C VAL A 247 -0.94 -20.65 -11.01
N VAL A 248 -1.82 -19.78 -10.50
CA VAL A 248 -2.76 -20.11 -9.43
C VAL A 248 -3.65 -21.30 -9.87
N PRO A 249 -3.85 -22.32 -9.03
CA PRO A 249 -4.81 -23.38 -9.34
C PRO A 249 -6.23 -22.82 -9.35
N TYR A 250 -7.02 -23.21 -10.34
CA TYR A 250 -8.39 -22.74 -10.47
C TYR A 250 -9.38 -23.87 -10.73
N LYS A 251 -10.67 -23.61 -10.50
CA LYS A 251 -11.78 -24.49 -10.87
C LYS A 251 -12.90 -23.68 -11.51
N LEU A 252 -13.43 -24.16 -12.63
CA LEU A 252 -14.61 -23.57 -13.25
C LEU A 252 -15.87 -24.11 -12.58
N CYS A 253 -16.81 -23.20 -12.31
CA CYS A 253 -18.11 -23.46 -11.68
C CYS A 253 -19.20 -22.77 -12.48
N SER A 254 -20.29 -23.49 -12.79
CA SER A 254 -21.45 -22.93 -13.52
C SER A 254 -22.50 -22.28 -12.59
N THR A 255 -22.37 -22.44 -11.28
CA THR A 255 -23.34 -21.92 -10.29
C THR A 255 -22.62 -21.38 -9.06
N ILE A 256 -23.26 -20.46 -8.34
CA ILE A 256 -22.78 -19.96 -7.05
C ILE A 256 -22.66 -21.10 -6.01
N LYS A 257 -23.56 -22.09 -6.05
CA LYS A 257 -23.43 -23.26 -5.19
C LYS A 257 -22.12 -24.02 -5.45
N GLY A 258 -21.77 -24.23 -6.72
CA GLY A 258 -20.49 -24.85 -7.07
C GLY A 258 -19.29 -23.99 -6.63
N CYS A 259 -19.42 -22.66 -6.63
CA CYS A 259 -18.40 -21.75 -6.06
C CYS A 259 -18.27 -21.97 -4.55
N CYS A 260 -19.38 -22.06 -3.79
CA CYS A 260 -19.35 -22.33 -2.34
C CYS A 260 -18.64 -23.66 -2.04
N GLU A 261 -18.99 -24.73 -2.75
CA GLU A 261 -18.35 -26.05 -2.59
C GLU A 261 -16.83 -25.98 -2.87
N ARG A 262 -16.40 -25.16 -3.85
CA ARG A 262 -14.98 -24.95 -4.12
C ARG A 262 -14.29 -24.10 -3.06
N ILE A 263 -14.97 -23.09 -2.51
CA ILE A 263 -14.48 -22.28 -1.40
C ILE A 263 -14.25 -23.14 -0.17
N ASP A 264 -15.22 -24.01 0.18
CA ASP A 264 -15.10 -24.96 1.29
C ASP A 264 -13.88 -25.86 1.09
N TRP A 265 -13.74 -26.43 -0.10
CA TRP A 265 -12.61 -27.28 -0.42
C TRP A 265 -11.25 -26.55 -0.25
N ILE A 266 -11.15 -25.28 -0.74
CA ILE A 266 -9.93 -24.46 -0.55
C ILE A 266 -9.66 -24.26 0.93
N GLY A 267 -10.70 -23.98 1.74
CA GLY A 267 -10.57 -23.80 3.19
C GLY A 267 -10.07 -25.04 3.92
N GLU A 268 -10.58 -26.21 3.56
CA GLU A 268 -10.20 -27.50 4.14
C GLU A 268 -8.76 -27.91 3.78
N HIS A 269 -8.31 -27.57 2.56
CA HIS A 269 -7.00 -27.97 2.03
C HIS A 269 -5.95 -26.85 2.08
N ARG A 270 -6.24 -25.73 2.79
CA ARG A 270 -5.33 -24.57 2.82
C ARG A 270 -3.93 -24.87 3.37
N ASP A 271 -3.79 -25.92 4.19
CA ASP A 271 -2.52 -26.32 4.75
C ASP A 271 -1.62 -27.08 3.76
N GLU A 272 -2.19 -27.60 2.68
CA GLU A 272 -1.46 -28.28 1.60
C GLU A 272 -0.76 -27.30 0.65
N PHE A 273 -1.22 -26.04 0.61
CA PHE A 273 -0.54 -25.01 -0.18
C PHE A 273 0.74 -24.54 0.49
N SER A 274 1.78 -24.32 -0.32
CA SER A 274 3.08 -23.79 0.15
C SER A 274 3.00 -22.37 0.69
N TYR A 275 1.94 -21.64 0.38
CA TYR A 275 1.65 -20.25 0.77
C TYR A 275 0.42 -20.14 1.66
N ASP A 276 0.29 -19.02 2.37
CA ASP A 276 -0.92 -18.72 3.13
C ASP A 276 -2.05 -18.22 2.23
N ILE A 277 -3.29 -18.52 2.62
CA ILE A 277 -4.51 -18.16 1.90
C ILE A 277 -5.47 -17.49 2.88
N ASP A 278 -5.97 -16.30 2.52
CA ASP A 278 -6.93 -15.53 3.30
C ASP A 278 -8.38 -15.64 2.78
N GLY A 279 -8.58 -16.37 1.67
CA GLY A 279 -9.89 -16.51 1.06
C GLY A 279 -9.87 -17.25 -0.27
N ALA A 280 -10.89 -16.99 -1.07
CA ALA A 280 -10.98 -17.40 -2.46
C ALA A 280 -11.39 -16.22 -3.35
N VAL A 281 -10.96 -16.21 -4.60
CA VAL A 281 -11.37 -15.21 -5.60
C VAL A 281 -12.30 -15.84 -6.59
N ILE A 282 -13.48 -15.27 -6.77
CA ILE A 282 -14.49 -15.69 -7.71
C ILE A 282 -14.55 -14.65 -8.83
N LYS A 283 -14.34 -15.08 -10.05
CA LYS A 283 -14.28 -14.22 -11.24
C LYS A 283 -15.23 -14.76 -12.32
N ILE A 284 -15.91 -13.90 -13.06
CA ILE A 284 -16.55 -14.30 -14.32
C ILE A 284 -15.46 -14.79 -15.28
N ASP A 285 -15.63 -15.94 -15.91
CA ASP A 285 -14.60 -16.53 -16.77
C ASP A 285 -14.53 -15.84 -18.14
N SER A 286 -15.67 -15.52 -18.78
CA SER A 286 -15.71 -14.86 -20.09
C SER A 286 -15.15 -13.44 -20.07
N LEU A 287 -14.10 -13.16 -20.85
CA LEU A 287 -13.50 -11.82 -20.95
C LEU A 287 -14.43 -10.80 -21.60
N ALA A 288 -15.28 -11.23 -22.55
CA ALA A 288 -16.30 -10.38 -23.16
C ALA A 288 -17.35 -9.94 -22.14
N GLN A 289 -17.79 -10.85 -21.26
CA GLN A 289 -18.73 -10.52 -20.19
C GLN A 289 -18.08 -9.61 -19.15
N ARG A 290 -16.79 -9.78 -18.83
CA ARG A 290 -16.05 -8.84 -17.95
C ARG A 290 -16.02 -7.43 -18.53
N ALA A 291 -15.77 -7.30 -19.84
CA ALA A 291 -15.78 -6.00 -20.52
C ALA A 291 -17.16 -5.33 -20.46
N LYS A 292 -18.26 -6.11 -20.57
CA LYS A 292 -19.64 -5.61 -20.42
C LYS A 292 -19.93 -5.13 -19.00
N LEU A 293 -19.52 -5.87 -17.98
CA LEU A 293 -19.72 -5.55 -16.56
C LEU A 293 -18.88 -4.35 -16.10
N GLY A 294 -17.66 -4.21 -16.61
CA GLY A 294 -16.76 -3.12 -16.30
C GLY A 294 -16.28 -3.10 -14.86
N SER A 295 -15.78 -1.92 -14.45
CA SER A 295 -15.22 -1.69 -13.11
C SER A 295 -15.82 -0.43 -12.48
N THR A 296 -15.77 -0.34 -11.16
CA THR A 296 -15.97 0.89 -10.39
C THR A 296 -14.65 1.68 -10.35
N SER A 297 -14.62 2.79 -9.63
CA SER A 297 -13.36 3.54 -9.40
C SER A 297 -12.32 2.77 -8.58
N LYS A 298 -12.71 1.67 -7.91
CA LYS A 298 -11.83 0.93 -6.97
C LYS A 298 -11.71 -0.55 -7.27
N SER A 299 -12.76 -1.19 -7.83
CA SER A 299 -12.83 -2.64 -7.98
C SER A 299 -13.60 -3.06 -9.23
N PRO A 300 -13.25 -4.19 -9.84
CA PRO A 300 -14.01 -4.78 -10.93
C PRO A 300 -15.39 -5.26 -10.44
N ARG A 301 -16.40 -5.16 -11.31
CA ARG A 301 -17.74 -5.67 -11.01
C ARG A 301 -17.88 -7.18 -11.25
N TRP A 302 -16.99 -7.74 -12.05
CA TRP A 302 -16.99 -9.14 -12.49
C TRP A 302 -16.20 -10.06 -11.56
N ALA A 303 -15.64 -9.55 -10.45
CA ALA A 303 -14.90 -10.35 -9.51
C ALA A 303 -15.18 -9.94 -8.07
N VAL A 304 -15.09 -10.93 -7.17
CA VAL A 304 -15.26 -10.73 -5.72
C VAL A 304 -14.28 -11.65 -4.97
N ALA A 305 -13.79 -11.18 -3.83
CA ALA A 305 -12.98 -11.97 -2.92
C ALA A 305 -13.84 -12.44 -1.75
N TYR A 306 -14.07 -13.75 -1.65
CA TYR A 306 -14.64 -14.35 -0.44
C TYR A 306 -13.54 -14.50 0.60
N LYS A 307 -13.73 -13.89 1.75
CA LYS A 307 -12.81 -14.01 2.88
C LYS A 307 -13.35 -14.96 3.93
N TYR A 308 -12.49 -15.88 4.38
CA TYR A 308 -12.87 -16.77 5.45
C TYR A 308 -13.18 -15.97 6.72
N PRO A 309 -14.14 -16.43 7.54
CA PRO A 309 -14.39 -15.81 8.83
C PRO A 309 -13.09 -15.69 9.63
N PRO A 310 -12.84 -14.54 10.25
CA PRO A 310 -11.63 -14.35 11.03
C PRO A 310 -11.52 -15.39 12.14
N GLU A 311 -10.31 -15.91 12.33
CA GLU A 311 -10.02 -16.83 13.41
C GLU A 311 -10.33 -16.16 14.76
N LYS A 312 -11.04 -16.87 15.64
CA LYS A 312 -11.38 -16.41 16.98
C LYS A 312 -10.78 -17.35 18.01
N LYS A 313 -10.13 -16.80 19.01
CA LYS A 313 -9.57 -17.59 20.12
C LYS A 313 -9.85 -16.95 21.47
N GLU A 314 -9.98 -17.78 22.47
CA GLU A 314 -10.05 -17.32 23.86
C GLU A 314 -8.65 -17.03 24.40
N SER A 315 -8.55 -15.96 25.16
CA SER A 315 -7.38 -15.63 25.97
C SER A 315 -7.79 -14.91 27.24
N LYS A 316 -6.93 -14.92 28.25
CA LYS A 316 -7.17 -14.28 29.54
C LYS A 316 -6.63 -12.85 29.56
N VAL A 317 -7.42 -11.91 30.07
CA VAL A 317 -7.00 -10.52 30.28
C VAL A 317 -6.11 -10.46 31.52
N VAL A 318 -4.84 -10.10 31.31
CA VAL A 318 -3.84 -9.95 32.36
C VAL A 318 -3.89 -8.55 32.94
N ASP A 319 -4.08 -7.55 32.07
CA ASP A 319 -4.14 -6.14 32.45
C ASP A 319 -4.93 -5.32 31.40
N ILE A 320 -5.31 -4.09 31.74
CA ILE A 320 -5.87 -3.11 30.82
C ILE A 320 -5.04 -1.84 30.93
N VAL A 321 -4.32 -1.51 29.86
CA VAL A 321 -3.45 -0.32 29.81
C VAL A 321 -4.02 0.72 28.87
N VAL A 322 -3.79 2.00 29.21
CA VAL A 322 -4.30 3.13 28.46
C VAL A 322 -3.14 3.82 27.75
N GLN A 323 -3.28 4.01 26.44
CA GLN A 323 -2.32 4.77 25.64
C GLN A 323 -2.88 6.14 25.29
N VAL A 324 -2.01 7.17 25.33
CA VAL A 324 -2.38 8.53 24.94
C VAL A 324 -1.97 8.76 23.50
N GLY A 325 -2.95 9.08 22.66
CA GLY A 325 -2.76 9.37 21.24
C GLY A 325 -2.18 10.78 20.99
N ARG A 326 -1.87 11.07 19.73
CA ARG A 326 -1.34 12.37 19.28
C ARG A 326 -2.25 13.55 19.67
N THR A 327 -3.54 13.38 19.55
CA THR A 327 -4.55 14.40 19.87
C THR A 327 -5.03 14.32 21.33
N GLY A 328 -4.28 13.66 22.21
CA GLY A 328 -4.64 13.49 23.60
C GLY A 328 -5.66 12.38 23.88
N VAL A 329 -6.22 11.73 22.87
CA VAL A 329 -7.21 10.66 23.06
C VAL A 329 -6.62 9.49 23.83
N LEU A 330 -7.30 9.06 24.89
CA LEU A 330 -6.97 7.89 25.67
C LEU A 330 -7.60 6.65 25.01
N THR A 331 -6.76 5.72 24.59
CA THR A 331 -7.19 4.47 23.96
C THR A 331 -6.84 3.28 24.86
N PRO A 332 -7.84 2.59 25.41
CA PRO A 332 -7.62 1.40 26.23
C PRO A 332 -7.29 0.19 25.35
N LYS A 333 -6.39 -0.66 25.83
CA LYS A 333 -6.08 -1.97 25.26
C LYS A 333 -5.99 -3.02 26.36
N ALA A 334 -6.56 -4.20 26.11
CA ALA A 334 -6.35 -5.35 26.96
C ALA A 334 -4.96 -5.95 26.68
N VAL A 335 -4.17 -6.17 27.71
CA VAL A 335 -3.00 -7.04 27.71
C VAL A 335 -3.53 -8.45 28.00
N ILE A 336 -3.28 -9.39 27.12
CA ILE A 336 -3.81 -10.75 27.21
C ILE A 336 -2.69 -11.79 27.29
N GLU A 337 -2.97 -12.95 27.82
CA GLU A 337 -2.06 -14.08 27.71
C GLU A 337 -1.73 -14.33 26.23
N PRO A 338 -0.46 -14.66 25.89
CA PRO A 338 -0.09 -14.86 24.50
C PRO A 338 -0.95 -15.93 23.82
N VAL A 339 -1.61 -15.57 22.74
CA VAL A 339 -2.43 -16.48 21.95
C VAL A 339 -2.05 -16.42 20.47
N ARG A 340 -1.91 -17.59 19.84
CA ARG A 340 -1.62 -17.65 18.41
C ARG A 340 -2.91 -17.47 17.62
N LEU A 341 -2.99 -16.39 16.82
CA LEU A 341 -4.18 -15.99 16.08
C LEU A 341 -3.77 -15.54 14.68
N ALA A 342 -4.33 -16.16 13.66
CA ALA A 342 -4.02 -15.90 12.25
C ALA A 342 -2.51 -15.75 11.99
N GLY A 343 -1.74 -16.80 12.33
CA GLY A 343 -0.30 -16.89 12.06
C GLY A 343 0.62 -16.06 12.97
N THR A 344 0.10 -15.18 13.83
CA THR A 344 0.90 -14.33 14.73
C THR A 344 0.57 -14.57 16.20
N THR A 345 1.50 -14.27 17.09
CA THR A 345 1.24 -14.27 18.53
C THR A 345 0.70 -12.91 18.96
N VAL A 346 -0.51 -12.91 19.49
CA VAL A 346 -1.21 -11.71 19.97
C VAL A 346 -1.10 -11.65 21.49
N THR A 347 -0.64 -10.52 22.00
CA THR A 347 -0.53 -10.21 23.43
C THR A 347 -1.31 -8.98 23.85
N ASN A 348 -1.89 -8.24 22.87
CA ASN A 348 -2.68 -7.04 23.11
C ASN A 348 -3.87 -7.00 22.16
N ALA A 349 -5.04 -6.58 22.65
CA ALA A 349 -6.25 -6.38 21.85
C ALA A 349 -6.89 -5.04 22.20
N THR A 350 -7.39 -4.31 21.19
CA THR A 350 -8.02 -3.01 21.43
C THR A 350 -9.36 -3.16 22.18
N LEU A 351 -9.63 -2.19 23.03
CA LEU A 351 -10.92 -2.01 23.69
C LEU A 351 -11.65 -0.74 23.21
N HIS A 352 -11.07 -0.03 22.25
CA HIS A 352 -11.57 1.18 21.60
C HIS A 352 -11.76 2.38 22.55
N ASN A 353 -12.72 2.32 23.47
CA ASN A 353 -13.10 3.40 24.40
C ASN A 353 -13.84 2.87 25.63
N GLN A 354 -14.20 3.77 26.56
CA GLN A 354 -14.95 3.41 27.78
C GLN A 354 -16.33 2.81 27.47
N ASP A 355 -17.03 3.34 26.48
CA ASP A 355 -18.38 2.83 26.13
C ASP A 355 -18.33 1.38 25.65
N ASN A 356 -17.29 1.01 24.92
CA ASN A 356 -17.07 -0.38 24.53
C ASN A 356 -16.67 -1.27 25.71
N ILE A 357 -15.87 -0.75 26.64
CA ILE A 357 -15.56 -1.44 27.92
C ILE A 357 -16.85 -1.71 28.69
N ASP A 358 -17.72 -0.72 28.82
CA ASP A 358 -19.00 -0.85 29.53
C ASP A 358 -19.93 -1.82 28.81
N ARG A 359 -20.02 -1.77 27.48
CA ARG A 359 -20.79 -2.70 26.65
C ARG A 359 -20.34 -4.15 26.79
N LEU A 360 -19.04 -4.39 26.81
CA LEU A 360 -18.44 -5.71 27.00
C LEU A 360 -18.54 -6.16 28.47
N GLY A 361 -18.62 -5.24 29.41
CA GLY A 361 -18.51 -5.49 30.82
C GLY A 361 -17.18 -6.15 31.22
N ILE A 362 -16.11 -5.86 30.47
CA ILE A 362 -14.80 -6.52 30.61
C ILE A 362 -14.11 -6.12 31.90
N ARG A 363 -13.40 -7.08 32.51
CA ARG A 363 -12.63 -6.92 33.75
C ARG A 363 -11.25 -7.56 33.60
N ILE A 364 -10.29 -7.11 34.37
CA ILE A 364 -9.00 -7.78 34.49
C ILE A 364 -9.24 -9.16 35.11
N GLY A 365 -8.65 -10.21 34.52
CA GLY A 365 -8.83 -11.60 34.87
C GLY A 365 -9.89 -12.35 34.03
N ASP A 366 -10.72 -11.64 33.25
CA ASP A 366 -11.70 -12.28 32.38
C ASP A 366 -11.07 -13.12 31.27
N THR A 367 -11.76 -14.19 30.90
CA THR A 367 -11.50 -14.88 29.64
C THR A 367 -12.31 -14.20 28.53
N VAL A 368 -11.64 -13.78 27.48
CA VAL A 368 -12.22 -13.02 26.36
C VAL A 368 -12.02 -13.73 25.03
N LEU A 369 -12.97 -13.56 24.13
CA LEU A 369 -12.86 -14.00 22.74
C LEU A 369 -12.20 -12.87 21.93
N VAL A 370 -11.07 -13.18 21.29
CA VAL A 370 -10.26 -12.24 20.52
C VAL A 370 -10.27 -12.62 19.04
N GLN A 371 -10.37 -11.63 18.18
CA GLN A 371 -10.17 -11.75 16.73
C GLN A 371 -9.27 -10.63 16.21
N LYS A 372 -8.88 -10.70 14.94
CA LYS A 372 -8.26 -9.57 14.22
C LYS A 372 -9.30 -8.86 13.36
N ALA A 373 -9.59 -7.60 13.66
CA ALA A 373 -10.38 -6.75 12.78
C ALA A 373 -9.62 -6.45 11.50
N GLY A 374 -10.25 -6.69 10.34
CA GLY A 374 -9.61 -6.49 9.03
C GLY A 374 -8.31 -7.29 8.85
N GLU A 375 -8.17 -8.45 9.53
CA GLU A 375 -6.99 -9.33 9.52
C GLU A 375 -5.71 -8.72 10.14
N ILE A 376 -5.77 -7.51 10.67
CA ILE A 376 -4.61 -6.76 11.15
C ILE A 376 -4.68 -6.47 12.64
N ILE A 377 -5.75 -5.82 13.11
CA ILE A 377 -5.86 -5.25 14.47
C ILE A 377 -6.57 -6.22 15.41
N PRO A 378 -5.89 -6.76 16.44
CA PRO A 378 -6.55 -7.58 17.44
C PRO A 378 -7.56 -6.76 18.25
N GLU A 379 -8.77 -7.30 18.42
CA GLU A 379 -9.84 -6.70 19.22
C GLU A 379 -10.54 -7.73 20.09
N VAL A 380 -11.13 -7.27 21.18
CA VAL A 380 -11.96 -8.09 22.07
C VAL A 380 -13.41 -8.05 21.58
N LEU A 381 -13.96 -9.21 21.22
CA LEU A 381 -15.34 -9.35 20.76
C LEU A 381 -16.35 -9.48 21.90
N SER A 382 -16.04 -10.36 22.85
CA SER A 382 -16.94 -10.71 23.94
C SER A 382 -16.17 -11.25 25.14
N VAL A 383 -16.81 -11.23 26.28
CA VAL A 383 -16.33 -11.83 27.53
C VAL A 383 -17.05 -13.17 27.76
N ASN A 384 -16.30 -14.21 28.12
CA ASN A 384 -16.84 -15.48 28.53
C ASN A 384 -17.25 -15.42 30.02
N MET A 385 -18.49 -15.04 30.25
CA MET A 385 -19.03 -14.84 31.61
C MET A 385 -18.96 -16.09 32.47
N SER A 386 -19.03 -17.29 31.88
CA SER A 386 -18.97 -18.56 32.64
C SER A 386 -17.57 -18.85 33.21
N LYS A 387 -16.55 -18.20 32.68
CA LYS A 387 -15.15 -18.34 33.13
C LYS A 387 -14.64 -17.16 33.96
N ARG A 388 -15.54 -16.21 34.32
CA ARG A 388 -15.19 -15.02 35.10
C ARG A 388 -14.81 -15.39 36.54
N PRO A 389 -13.64 -14.93 37.04
CA PRO A 389 -13.28 -15.09 38.45
C PRO A 389 -14.19 -14.27 39.37
N ASP A 390 -14.53 -14.80 40.57
CA ASP A 390 -15.45 -14.18 41.51
C ASP A 390 -15.01 -12.80 42.03
N ASN A 391 -13.72 -12.54 42.14
CA ASN A 391 -13.15 -11.32 42.74
C ASN A 391 -12.75 -10.25 41.72
N THR A 392 -13.41 -10.16 40.57
CA THR A 392 -13.11 -9.15 39.56
C THR A 392 -13.95 -7.89 39.73
N VAL A 393 -13.35 -6.72 39.49
CA VAL A 393 -14.02 -5.41 39.57
C VAL A 393 -14.18 -4.79 38.19
N PRO A 394 -15.30 -4.05 37.94
CA PRO A 394 -15.48 -3.29 36.70
C PRO A 394 -14.30 -2.34 36.44
N TYR A 395 -13.78 -2.33 35.22
CA TYR A 395 -12.72 -1.43 34.83
C TYR A 395 -13.28 -0.05 34.47
N ARG A 396 -12.59 1.00 34.92
CA ARG A 396 -12.87 2.38 34.54
C ARG A 396 -11.61 3.03 33.99
N MET A 397 -11.76 3.80 32.93
CA MET A 397 -10.68 4.64 32.41
C MET A 397 -10.25 5.66 33.47
N PRO A 398 -8.96 6.03 33.51
CA PRO A 398 -8.47 6.97 34.50
C PRO A 398 -9.04 8.39 34.31
N GLU A 399 -9.33 9.08 35.41
CA GLU A 399 -9.75 10.49 35.43
C GLU A 399 -8.58 11.44 35.17
N PHE A 400 -7.35 10.95 35.33
CA PHE A 400 -6.12 11.69 35.08
C PHE A 400 -5.26 10.98 34.03
N CYS A 401 -4.60 11.78 33.21
CA CYS A 401 -3.72 11.25 32.17
C CYS A 401 -2.58 10.40 32.75
N PRO A 402 -2.39 9.15 32.31
CA PRO A 402 -1.34 8.28 32.86
C PRO A 402 0.07 8.78 32.55
N GLU A 403 0.25 9.67 31.56
CA GLU A 403 1.54 10.17 31.12
C GLU A 403 1.97 11.49 31.81
N CYS A 404 1.00 12.37 32.11
CA CYS A 404 1.33 13.70 32.62
C CYS A 404 0.53 14.13 33.87
N GLY A 405 -0.42 13.32 34.34
CA GLY A 405 -1.25 13.61 35.50
C GLY A 405 -2.31 14.71 35.30
N ALA A 406 -2.44 15.30 34.12
CA ALA A 406 -3.47 16.30 33.84
C ALA A 406 -4.87 15.67 33.82
N PRO A 407 -5.93 16.48 34.13
CA PRO A 407 -7.29 16.00 34.04
C PRO A 407 -7.65 15.42 32.64
N VAL A 408 -8.51 14.43 32.63
CA VAL A 408 -9.07 13.84 31.41
C VAL A 408 -10.52 14.29 31.28
N ILE A 409 -10.90 14.78 30.11
CA ILE A 409 -12.28 15.19 29.81
C ILE A 409 -12.85 14.33 28.68
N ARG A 410 -14.16 14.21 28.63
CA ARG A 410 -14.88 13.59 27.52
C ARG A 410 -15.20 14.65 26.47
N ASP A 411 -15.00 14.32 25.18
CA ASP A 411 -15.41 15.20 24.08
C ASP A 411 -16.93 15.44 24.17
N GLU A 412 -17.39 16.70 23.98
CA GLU A 412 -18.81 17.07 24.11
C GLU A 412 -19.71 16.28 23.15
N ASP A 413 -19.26 16.08 21.90
CA ASP A 413 -19.98 15.38 20.84
C ASP A 413 -19.46 13.97 20.56
N GLY A 414 -18.69 13.37 21.47
CA GLY A 414 -17.98 12.12 21.19
C GLY A 414 -17.85 11.16 22.36
N VAL A 415 -17.34 9.98 22.05
CA VAL A 415 -17.04 8.89 22.99
C VAL A 415 -15.59 8.94 23.51
N ALA A 416 -14.77 9.86 22.99
CA ALA A 416 -13.35 9.93 23.31
C ALA A 416 -13.08 10.64 24.63
N LEU A 417 -12.23 10.03 25.45
CA LEU A 417 -11.64 10.66 26.64
C LEU A 417 -10.28 11.27 26.23
N ARG A 418 -10.01 12.50 26.68
CA ARG A 418 -8.80 13.24 26.30
C ARG A 418 -8.04 13.84 27.47
N CYS A 419 -6.72 13.74 27.38
CA CYS A 419 -5.82 14.54 28.19
C CYS A 419 -5.90 16.02 27.80
N THR A 420 -6.10 16.90 28.78
CA THR A 420 -6.25 18.35 28.56
C THR A 420 -4.91 19.08 28.46
N SER A 421 -3.79 18.45 28.80
CA SER A 421 -2.48 19.11 28.80
C SER A 421 -1.83 19.13 27.40
N PRO A 422 -1.56 20.30 26.83
CA PRO A 422 -0.77 20.43 25.60
C PRO A 422 0.71 20.02 25.81
N GLU A 423 1.19 20.05 27.05
CA GLU A 423 2.54 19.69 27.44
C GLU A 423 2.73 18.18 27.72
N CYS A 424 1.71 17.38 27.44
CA CYS A 424 1.76 15.94 27.69
C CYS A 424 2.91 15.29 26.90
N PRO A 425 3.84 14.56 27.55
CA PRO A 425 5.00 13.94 26.90
C PRO A 425 4.60 13.00 25.76
N ALA A 426 3.52 12.22 25.93
CA ALA A 426 3.02 11.31 24.91
C ALA A 426 2.47 12.06 23.68
N GLN A 427 1.78 13.18 23.86
CA GLN A 427 1.30 14.03 22.77
C GLN A 427 2.49 14.67 22.05
N ARG A 428 3.45 15.21 22.79
CA ARG A 428 4.66 15.85 22.25
C ARG A 428 5.44 14.88 21.36
N LEU A 429 5.72 13.67 21.84
CA LEU A 429 6.41 12.63 21.08
C LEU A 429 5.67 12.28 19.78
N ARG A 430 4.36 12.07 19.88
CA ARG A 430 3.56 11.68 18.71
C ARG A 430 3.38 12.81 17.70
N ASN A 431 3.31 14.06 18.17
CA ASN A 431 3.27 15.24 17.30
C ASN A 431 4.59 15.40 16.55
N LEU A 432 5.74 15.22 17.22
CA LEU A 432 7.05 15.27 16.59
C LEU A 432 7.21 14.15 15.53
N ALA A 433 6.84 12.91 15.87
CA ALA A 433 6.89 11.80 14.93
C ALA A 433 5.93 11.98 13.73
N HIS A 434 4.74 12.56 13.94
CA HIS A 434 3.82 12.88 12.87
C HIS A 434 4.38 13.98 11.95
N PHE A 435 4.94 15.05 12.54
CA PHE A 435 5.56 16.14 11.78
C PHE A 435 6.65 15.62 10.83
N ALA A 436 7.43 14.64 11.29
CA ALA A 436 8.50 14.02 10.52
C ALA A 436 8.03 12.96 9.51
N SER A 437 6.78 12.50 9.59
CA SER A 437 6.28 11.39 8.80
C SER A 437 6.28 11.68 7.28
N LYS A 438 6.27 10.61 6.47
CA LYS A 438 6.20 10.67 4.99
C LYS A 438 5.00 11.47 4.48
N GLU A 439 3.90 11.46 5.24
CA GLU A 439 2.65 12.16 4.92
C GLU A 439 2.71 13.66 5.23
N ALA A 440 3.72 14.10 5.96
CA ALA A 440 3.91 15.47 6.40
C ALA A 440 5.21 16.06 5.85
N MET A 441 6.20 16.39 6.69
CA MET A 441 7.47 17.00 6.25
C MET A 441 8.48 15.99 5.69
N ASP A 442 8.21 14.66 5.77
CA ASP A 442 8.99 13.58 5.20
C ASP A 442 10.50 13.68 5.53
N ILE A 443 10.78 13.71 6.84
CA ILE A 443 12.14 13.81 7.36
C ILE A 443 12.70 12.41 7.57
N ASP A 444 13.48 11.96 6.60
CA ASP A 444 14.06 10.61 6.63
C ASP A 444 15.03 10.44 7.81
N GLY A 445 15.02 9.25 8.41
CA GLY A 445 15.82 8.95 9.60
C GLY A 445 15.25 9.43 10.94
N LEU A 446 14.14 10.22 10.96
CA LEU A 446 13.49 10.70 12.18
C LEU A 446 12.33 9.78 12.62
N GLY A 447 12.66 8.53 12.94
CA GLY A 447 11.69 7.58 13.50
C GLY A 447 11.34 7.87 14.97
N ILE A 448 10.33 7.17 15.51
CA ILE A 448 9.80 7.42 16.87
C ILE A 448 10.86 7.27 17.97
N SER A 449 11.82 6.35 17.82
CA SER A 449 12.92 6.18 18.79
C SER A 449 13.89 7.37 18.80
N VAL A 450 14.18 7.95 17.64
CA VAL A 450 15.03 9.13 17.52
C VAL A 450 14.30 10.37 18.08
N CYS A 451 13.00 10.52 17.77
CA CYS A 451 12.15 11.55 18.38
C CYS A 451 12.16 11.44 19.92
N GLN A 452 12.06 10.23 20.44
CA GLN A 452 12.11 9.99 21.90
C GLN A 452 13.46 10.37 22.51
N SER A 453 14.56 10.05 21.84
CA SER A 453 15.91 10.43 22.28
C SER A 453 16.12 11.95 22.25
N LEU A 454 15.64 12.64 21.20
CA LEU A 454 15.71 14.10 21.08
C LEU A 454 14.91 14.82 22.18
N ILE A 455 13.70 14.35 22.48
CA ILE A 455 12.87 14.90 23.55
C ILE A 455 13.50 14.58 24.91
N GLY A 456 13.94 13.34 25.13
CA GLY A 456 14.53 12.89 26.38
C GLY A 456 15.84 13.60 26.73
N SER A 457 16.62 14.01 25.73
CA SER A 457 17.84 14.82 25.94
C SER A 457 17.57 16.32 26.09
N GLY A 458 16.32 16.76 25.90
CA GLY A 458 15.96 18.18 25.93
C GLY A 458 16.41 18.99 24.72
N LEU A 459 16.90 18.35 23.66
CA LEU A 459 17.31 19.01 22.43
C LEU A 459 16.13 19.55 21.60
N VAL A 460 14.94 18.94 21.73
CA VAL A 460 13.74 19.32 21.01
C VAL A 460 12.53 19.22 21.93
N ASN A 461 11.75 20.29 22.02
CA ASN A 461 10.47 20.34 22.74
C ASN A 461 9.27 20.51 21.79
N SER A 462 9.52 21.09 20.60
CA SER A 462 8.50 21.29 19.56
C SER A 462 9.02 20.91 18.18
N PRO A 463 8.14 20.59 17.21
CA PRO A 463 8.57 20.27 15.85
C PRO A 463 9.41 21.37 15.17
N ALA A 464 9.16 22.64 15.49
CA ALA A 464 9.93 23.75 14.92
C ALA A 464 11.40 23.74 15.33
N GLU A 465 11.70 23.24 16.54
CA GLU A 465 13.07 23.19 17.07
C GLU A 465 13.96 22.17 16.35
N LEU A 466 13.37 21.23 15.56
CA LEU A 466 14.12 20.35 14.69
C LEU A 466 15.06 21.12 13.75
N TYR A 467 14.62 22.25 13.25
CA TYR A 467 15.36 23.07 12.29
C TYR A 467 16.53 23.87 12.88
N TYR A 468 16.71 23.80 14.20
CA TYR A 468 17.80 24.43 14.95
C TYR A 468 18.82 23.42 15.50
N LEU A 469 18.64 22.13 15.18
CA LEU A 469 19.57 21.08 15.57
C LEU A 469 20.89 21.18 14.78
N ASP A 470 21.98 20.89 15.46
CA ASP A 470 23.29 20.70 14.86
C ASP A 470 23.73 19.24 14.88
N ALA A 471 24.59 18.86 13.91
CA ALA A 471 25.04 17.48 13.76
C ALA A 471 25.85 16.96 14.96
N GLN A 472 26.54 17.83 15.70
CA GLN A 472 27.35 17.42 16.85
C GLN A 472 26.48 17.01 18.03
N SER A 473 25.45 17.81 18.33
CA SER A 473 24.48 17.51 19.39
C SER A 473 23.69 16.23 19.09
N VAL A 474 23.28 16.03 17.83
CA VAL A 474 22.58 14.82 17.39
C VAL A 474 23.49 13.58 17.46
N ALA A 475 24.78 13.71 17.08
CA ALA A 475 25.74 12.61 17.13
C ALA A 475 26.08 12.17 18.56
N ALA A 476 25.82 13.00 19.56
CA ALA A 476 26.02 12.69 20.98
C ALA A 476 24.89 11.82 21.57
N LEU A 477 23.77 11.65 20.87
CA LEU A 477 22.67 10.79 21.30
C LEU A 477 23.05 9.31 21.24
N GLU A 478 22.50 8.52 22.15
CA GLU A 478 22.71 7.08 22.18
C GLU A 478 22.30 6.44 20.85
N ARG A 479 23.15 5.57 20.30
CA ARG A 479 22.99 4.87 19.01
C ARG A 479 22.96 5.76 17.76
N MET A 480 23.37 7.04 17.86
CA MET A 480 23.54 7.94 16.72
C MET A 480 25.03 8.15 16.43
N GLY A 481 25.47 7.70 15.25
CA GLY A 481 26.84 7.96 14.76
C GLY A 481 26.91 9.26 13.94
N LYS A 482 28.11 9.79 13.70
CA LYS A 482 28.33 11.03 12.92
C LYS A 482 27.61 11.03 11.59
N LYS A 483 27.73 9.94 10.80
CA LYS A 483 27.09 9.82 9.47
C LYS A 483 25.57 9.85 9.57
N SER A 484 24.98 9.19 10.56
CA SER A 484 23.53 9.18 10.78
C SER A 484 23.03 10.56 11.19
N ALA A 485 23.78 11.27 12.04
CA ALA A 485 23.48 12.65 12.43
C ALA A 485 23.53 13.61 11.23
N GLU A 486 24.58 13.55 10.42
CA GLU A 486 24.72 14.35 9.20
C GLU A 486 23.56 14.07 8.21
N ASN A 487 23.20 12.81 8.00
CA ASN A 487 22.07 12.42 7.14
C ASN A 487 20.75 12.99 7.66
N LEU A 488 20.52 12.93 8.98
CA LEU A 488 19.31 13.48 9.62
C LEU A 488 19.24 15.01 9.44
N ILE A 489 20.33 15.74 9.71
CA ILE A 489 20.38 17.20 9.51
C ILE A 489 20.12 17.56 8.04
N ASN A 490 20.70 16.83 7.09
CA ASN A 490 20.45 17.03 5.66
C ASN A 490 18.98 16.76 5.29
N ALA A 491 18.35 15.73 5.87
CA ALA A 491 16.94 15.45 5.66
C ALA A 491 16.02 16.55 6.22
N ILE A 492 16.34 17.09 7.41
CA ILE A 492 15.66 18.24 8.01
C ILE A 492 15.79 19.47 7.09
N GLU A 493 16.99 19.77 6.61
CA GLU A 493 17.22 20.92 5.72
C GLU A 493 16.44 20.76 4.42
N LYS A 494 16.47 19.59 3.80
CA LYS A 494 15.69 19.26 2.60
C LYS A 494 14.19 19.45 2.79
N SER A 495 13.67 19.16 3.98
CA SER A 495 12.25 19.25 4.28
C SER A 495 11.71 20.69 4.23
N LYS A 496 12.54 21.71 4.38
CA LYS A 496 12.13 23.13 4.32
C LYS A 496 11.40 23.50 3.03
N GLY A 497 11.72 22.84 1.93
CA GLY A 497 11.12 23.05 0.60
C GLY A 497 9.89 22.21 0.28
N LYS A 498 9.32 21.43 1.22
CA LYS A 498 8.17 20.53 0.96
C LYS A 498 6.88 21.26 0.58
N GLY A 499 6.74 22.53 0.94
CA GLY A 499 5.60 23.38 0.59
C GLY A 499 4.43 23.32 1.55
N LEU A 500 3.47 24.22 1.32
CA LEU A 500 2.39 24.53 2.25
C LEU A 500 1.50 23.32 2.58
N ALA A 501 1.14 22.48 1.60
CA ALA A 501 0.27 21.33 1.83
C ALA A 501 0.87 20.34 2.85
N SER A 502 2.17 20.04 2.70
CA SER A 502 2.90 19.18 3.64
C SER A 502 2.98 19.81 5.03
N LEU A 503 3.21 21.11 5.10
CA LEU A 503 3.32 21.85 6.36
C LEU A 503 1.98 21.89 7.13
N ILE A 504 0.85 22.17 6.43
CA ILE A 504 -0.49 22.12 7.04
C ILE A 504 -0.80 20.71 7.57
N CYS A 505 -0.46 19.67 6.80
CA CYS A 505 -0.60 18.29 7.27
C CYS A 505 0.25 18.03 8.52
N ALA A 506 1.50 18.54 8.54
CA ALA A 506 2.46 18.37 9.62
C ALA A 506 2.03 19.03 10.93
N PHE A 507 1.26 20.11 10.89
CA PHE A 507 0.68 20.72 12.09
C PHE A 507 -0.26 19.79 12.85
N GLY A 508 -0.81 18.77 12.18
CA GLY A 508 -1.64 17.76 12.81
C GLY A 508 -2.96 18.28 13.37
N ILE A 509 -3.50 19.33 12.79
CA ILE A 509 -4.81 19.91 13.14
C ILE A 509 -5.89 18.83 13.06
N ARG A 510 -6.81 18.83 14.02
CA ARG A 510 -7.90 17.85 14.05
C ARG A 510 -8.70 17.89 12.75
N GLN A 511 -9.04 16.71 12.21
CA GLN A 511 -9.76 16.51 10.94
C GLN A 511 -9.06 17.03 9.68
N VAL A 512 -7.86 17.61 9.80
CA VAL A 512 -7.05 18.03 8.64
C VAL A 512 -6.01 16.97 8.33
N GLY A 513 -6.33 16.10 7.36
CA GLY A 513 -5.39 15.13 6.78
C GLY A 513 -4.78 15.64 5.47
N GLN A 514 -4.00 14.80 4.76
CA GLN A 514 -3.33 15.17 3.52
C GLN A 514 -4.27 15.81 2.47
N LYS A 515 -5.47 15.22 2.24
CA LYS A 515 -6.43 15.74 1.26
C LYS A 515 -6.90 17.15 1.61
N ALA A 516 -7.33 17.37 2.86
CA ALA A 516 -7.77 18.67 3.33
C ALA A 516 -6.62 19.69 3.32
N ALA A 517 -5.41 19.28 3.74
CA ALA A 517 -4.23 20.13 3.70
C ALA A 517 -3.88 20.58 2.28
N LYS A 518 -3.97 19.67 1.30
CA LYS A 518 -3.76 20.00 -0.12
C LYS A 518 -4.81 20.98 -0.63
N THR A 519 -6.08 20.76 -0.33
CA THR A 519 -7.19 21.65 -0.73
C THR A 519 -7.01 23.04 -0.11
N LEU A 520 -6.65 23.13 1.18
CA LEU A 520 -6.37 24.40 1.86
C LEU A 520 -5.17 25.13 1.23
N ALA A 521 -4.07 24.41 0.99
CA ALA A 521 -2.88 24.99 0.36
C ALA A 521 -3.15 25.55 -1.05
N SER A 522 -3.92 24.82 -1.86
CA SER A 522 -4.29 25.27 -3.20
C SER A 522 -5.25 26.47 -3.17
N SER A 523 -6.18 26.52 -2.18
CA SER A 523 -7.16 27.61 -2.09
C SER A 523 -6.55 28.91 -1.59
N PHE A 524 -5.66 28.86 -0.60
CA PHE A 524 -5.07 30.07 0.00
C PHE A 524 -3.70 30.44 -0.58
N GLY A 525 -2.97 29.51 -1.18
CA GLY A 525 -1.66 29.75 -1.78
C GLY A 525 -0.52 29.98 -0.77
N SER A 526 -0.80 30.58 0.40
CA SER A 526 0.19 30.81 1.46
C SER A 526 -0.40 30.59 2.86
N LEU A 527 0.46 30.26 3.83
CA LEU A 527 0.06 30.11 5.24
C LEU A 527 -0.48 31.42 5.82
N ASP A 528 0.07 32.55 5.42
CA ASP A 528 -0.35 33.85 5.92
C ASP A 528 -1.82 34.15 5.54
N LYS A 529 -2.20 33.88 4.31
CA LYS A 529 -3.61 34.01 3.87
C LYS A 529 -4.53 33.03 4.59
N LEU A 530 -4.07 31.79 4.86
CA LEU A 530 -4.83 30.83 5.66
C LEU A 530 -5.04 31.33 7.10
N MET A 531 -4.04 31.97 7.70
CA MET A 531 -4.14 32.53 9.05
C MET A 531 -5.14 33.71 9.12
N GLU A 532 -5.23 34.51 8.07
CA GLU A 532 -6.15 35.65 7.96
C GLU A 532 -7.59 35.23 7.64
N ALA A 533 -7.78 34.03 7.07
CA ALA A 533 -9.08 33.55 6.61
C ALA A 533 -10.12 33.51 7.73
N SER A 534 -11.33 33.94 7.44
CA SER A 534 -12.49 33.80 8.33
C SER A 534 -13.02 32.35 8.32
N GLU A 535 -13.80 31.99 9.34
CA GLU A 535 -14.44 30.68 9.41
C GLU A 535 -15.39 30.44 8.21
N LEU A 536 -16.08 31.46 7.74
CA LEU A 536 -16.95 31.38 6.57
C LEU A 536 -16.16 31.09 5.27
N GLU A 537 -14.99 31.68 5.10
CA GLU A 537 -14.11 31.42 3.96
C GLU A 537 -13.58 30.00 4.00
N LEU A 538 -13.23 29.48 5.18
CA LEU A 538 -12.81 28.08 5.37
C LEU A 538 -13.95 27.13 5.02
N MET A 539 -15.19 27.41 5.45
CA MET A 539 -16.37 26.59 5.16
C MET A 539 -16.78 26.61 3.67
N ALA A 540 -16.39 27.63 2.92
CA ALA A 540 -16.63 27.69 1.48
C ALA A 540 -15.75 26.72 0.67
N ILE A 541 -14.70 26.14 1.30
CA ILE A 541 -13.78 25.20 0.66
C ILE A 541 -14.43 23.80 0.62
N PRO A 542 -14.36 23.08 -0.51
CA PRO A 542 -14.84 21.71 -0.60
C PRO A 542 -14.25 20.79 0.46
N ASP A 543 -15.07 19.96 1.06
CA ASP A 543 -14.72 19.00 2.13
C ASP A 543 -14.34 19.65 3.49
N ILE A 544 -14.44 20.96 3.66
CA ILE A 544 -14.23 21.66 4.94
C ILE A 544 -15.60 22.09 5.50
N GLY A 545 -16.09 21.35 6.50
CA GLY A 545 -17.32 21.71 7.23
C GLY A 545 -17.04 22.63 8.44
N ALA A 546 -18.11 23.11 9.10
CA ALA A 546 -18.04 23.98 10.28
C ALA A 546 -17.11 23.44 11.38
N VAL A 547 -17.20 22.14 11.69
CA VAL A 547 -16.38 21.51 12.74
C VAL A 547 -14.89 21.56 12.38
N THR A 548 -14.53 21.29 11.12
CA THR A 548 -13.14 21.33 10.67
C THR A 548 -12.63 22.78 10.62
N ALA A 549 -13.44 23.74 10.15
CA ALA A 549 -13.12 25.15 10.13
C ALA A 549 -12.86 25.68 11.56
N GLY A 550 -13.71 25.30 12.53
CA GLY A 550 -13.52 25.61 13.94
C GLY A 550 -12.18 25.09 14.48
N PHE A 551 -11.81 23.83 14.21
CA PHE A 551 -10.52 23.29 14.65
C PHE A 551 -9.31 24.00 14.01
N ILE A 552 -9.42 24.44 12.76
CA ILE A 552 -8.38 25.21 12.09
C ILE A 552 -8.19 26.56 12.78
N LYS A 553 -9.27 27.28 13.03
CA LYS A 553 -9.23 28.60 13.71
C LYS A 553 -8.71 28.47 15.13
N GLU A 554 -9.26 27.54 15.91
CA GLU A 554 -8.80 27.26 17.27
C GLU A 554 -7.28 27.02 17.30
N TRP A 555 -6.78 26.14 16.41
CA TRP A 555 -5.35 25.82 16.36
C TRP A 555 -4.49 27.05 15.98
N LEU A 556 -4.90 27.84 14.98
CA LEU A 556 -4.18 29.02 14.52
C LEU A 556 -4.17 30.17 15.57
N GLU A 557 -5.15 30.19 16.46
CA GLU A 557 -5.26 31.20 17.52
C GLU A 557 -4.45 30.86 18.77
N LEU A 558 -4.08 29.59 18.96
CA LEU A 558 -3.28 29.17 20.10
C LEU A 558 -1.91 29.89 20.13
N PRO A 559 -1.50 30.47 21.26
CA PRO A 559 -0.19 31.12 21.37
C PRO A 559 0.98 30.20 21.00
N GLN A 560 0.90 28.95 21.37
CA GLN A 560 1.90 27.91 21.05
C GLN A 560 2.01 27.65 19.54
N SER A 561 0.89 27.58 18.84
CA SER A 561 0.86 27.38 17.37
C SER A 561 1.48 28.59 16.66
N ARG A 562 1.15 29.80 17.09
CA ARG A 562 1.74 31.03 16.56
C ARG A 562 3.26 31.10 16.81
N HIS A 563 3.70 30.71 18.00
CA HIS A 563 5.13 30.62 18.30
C HIS A 563 5.84 29.58 17.41
N GLN A 564 5.24 28.41 17.24
CA GLN A 564 5.77 27.37 16.36
C GLN A 564 5.86 27.85 14.90
N ILE A 565 4.83 28.53 14.39
CA ILE A 565 4.83 29.10 13.04
C ILE A 565 5.96 30.12 12.88
N GLU A 566 6.16 31.00 13.88
CA GLU A 566 7.22 32.00 13.83
C GLU A 566 8.63 31.37 13.83
N LEU A 567 8.87 30.35 14.65
CA LEU A 567 10.13 29.58 14.61
C LEU A 567 10.36 28.91 13.24
N LEU A 568 9.34 28.32 12.65
CA LEU A 568 9.43 27.70 11.32
C LEU A 568 9.75 28.74 10.23
N ARG A 569 9.16 29.95 10.34
CA ARG A 569 9.44 31.08 9.44
C ARG A 569 10.90 31.52 9.56
N GLN A 570 11.39 31.70 10.77
CA GLN A 570 12.80 32.09 11.04
C GLN A 570 13.78 31.03 10.57
N ALA A 571 13.39 29.75 10.62
CA ALA A 571 14.19 28.64 10.11
C ALA A 571 14.20 28.54 8.57
N GLY A 572 13.38 29.33 7.86
CA GLY A 572 13.31 29.34 6.40
C GLY A 572 12.48 28.21 5.80
N VAL A 573 11.51 27.65 6.54
CA VAL A 573 10.54 26.69 6.01
C VAL A 573 9.60 27.40 5.04
N SER A 574 9.32 26.78 3.88
CA SER A 574 8.44 27.35 2.87
C SER A 574 6.99 27.38 3.35
N PHE A 575 6.38 28.56 3.32
CA PHE A 575 4.96 28.80 3.63
C PHE A 575 4.10 28.99 2.38
N GLU A 576 4.70 28.80 1.21
CA GLU A 576 4.04 28.94 -0.06
C GLU A 576 3.58 27.60 -0.60
N SER A 577 2.47 27.60 -1.35
CA SER A 577 2.05 26.43 -2.08
C SER A 577 2.99 26.19 -3.25
N ASN A 578 3.49 24.95 -3.38
CA ASN A 578 4.26 24.53 -4.56
C ASN A 578 3.35 24.36 -5.80
N GLU A 579 2.04 24.36 -5.62
CA GLU A 579 1.03 24.35 -6.67
C GLU A 579 0.73 25.81 -7.04
N THR A 580 1.52 26.39 -7.94
CA THR A 580 1.25 27.71 -8.48
C THR A 580 0.05 27.64 -9.42
N VAL A 581 -1.10 28.17 -8.99
CA VAL A 581 -2.13 28.61 -9.93
C VAL A 581 -1.50 29.76 -10.71
N ARG A 582 -1.04 29.53 -11.95
CA ARG A 582 -0.38 30.53 -12.79
C ARG A 582 -1.31 31.68 -13.12
N ASP A 583 -2.60 31.37 -13.36
CA ASP A 583 -3.69 32.30 -13.44
C ASP A 583 -5.04 31.52 -13.34
N SER A 584 -6.17 32.20 -13.36
CA SER A 584 -7.51 31.62 -13.21
C SER A 584 -8.26 31.45 -14.53
N ARG A 585 -7.57 31.42 -15.68
CA ARG A 585 -8.22 31.38 -17.02
C ARG A 585 -9.07 30.13 -17.25
N PHE A 586 -8.84 29.05 -16.51
CA PHE A 586 -9.62 27.82 -16.57
C PHE A 586 -10.54 27.63 -15.34
N ASP A 587 -10.71 28.66 -14.52
CA ASP A 587 -11.55 28.56 -13.32
C ASP A 587 -13.01 28.20 -13.71
N GLY A 588 -13.59 27.27 -12.95
CA GLY A 588 -14.92 26.72 -13.24
C GLY A 588 -14.99 25.76 -14.44
N MET A 589 -13.92 25.56 -15.21
CA MET A 589 -13.89 24.67 -16.36
C MET A 589 -13.50 23.25 -15.96
N THR A 590 -14.20 22.27 -16.55
CA THR A 590 -13.87 20.85 -16.39
C THR A 590 -13.41 20.27 -17.72
N PHE A 591 -12.19 19.77 -17.74
CA PHE A 591 -11.56 19.16 -18.90
C PHE A 591 -11.58 17.64 -18.83
N VAL A 592 -11.72 16.98 -19.97
CA VAL A 592 -11.48 15.53 -20.10
C VAL A 592 -10.42 15.31 -21.15
N LEU A 593 -9.38 14.56 -20.80
CA LEU A 593 -8.29 14.21 -21.70
C LEU A 593 -8.55 12.85 -22.34
N THR A 594 -8.37 12.74 -23.66
CA THR A 594 -8.59 11.50 -24.42
C THR A 594 -7.57 11.40 -25.56
N GLY A 595 -7.16 10.18 -25.91
CA GLY A 595 -6.10 9.95 -26.90
C GLY A 595 -4.69 10.13 -26.33
N GLU A 596 -3.68 9.97 -27.18
CA GLU A 596 -2.27 10.23 -26.88
C GLU A 596 -1.92 11.66 -27.29
N LEU A 597 -1.36 12.43 -26.36
CA LEU A 597 -0.87 13.77 -26.60
C LEU A 597 0.61 13.64 -27.03
N SER A 598 1.01 14.38 -28.05
CA SER A 598 2.35 14.33 -28.65
C SER A 598 3.39 15.11 -27.87
N SER A 599 3.01 16.26 -27.28
CA SER A 599 3.91 17.19 -26.57
C SER A 599 3.84 17.05 -25.05
N TYR A 600 2.77 16.46 -24.51
CA TYR A 600 2.55 16.33 -23.06
C TYR A 600 2.18 14.92 -22.66
N LYS A 601 2.70 14.45 -21.54
CA LYS A 601 2.09 13.32 -20.86
C LYS A 601 0.73 13.74 -20.29
N ARG A 602 -0.21 12.80 -20.19
CA ARG A 602 -1.58 13.08 -19.72
C ARG A 602 -1.60 13.80 -18.37
N ASP A 603 -0.69 13.43 -17.46
CA ASP A 603 -0.59 14.02 -16.13
C ASP A 603 0.04 15.41 -16.16
N GLU A 604 0.96 15.66 -17.08
CA GLU A 604 1.53 16.98 -17.32
C GLU A 604 0.47 17.94 -17.83
N ALA A 605 -0.32 17.51 -18.82
CA ALA A 605 -1.45 18.30 -19.32
C ALA A 605 -2.52 18.52 -18.23
N ALA A 606 -2.80 17.51 -17.40
CA ALA A 606 -3.70 17.64 -16.25
C ALA A 606 -3.17 18.66 -15.22
N ALA A 607 -1.89 18.56 -14.85
CA ALA A 607 -1.23 19.50 -13.93
C ALA A 607 -1.24 20.96 -14.49
N ILE A 608 -1.04 21.11 -15.80
CA ILE A 608 -1.13 22.42 -16.45
C ILE A 608 -2.55 22.97 -16.35
N ILE A 609 -3.59 22.19 -16.69
CA ILE A 609 -4.99 22.60 -16.56
C ILE A 609 -5.29 23.02 -15.11
N GLU A 610 -4.86 22.23 -14.13
CA GLU A 610 -5.06 22.51 -12.71
C GLU A 610 -4.29 23.77 -12.27
N SER A 611 -3.08 24.00 -12.82
CA SER A 611 -2.29 25.22 -12.55
C SER A 611 -2.93 26.51 -13.07
N PHE A 612 -3.89 26.42 -13.97
CA PHE A 612 -4.72 27.52 -14.48
C PHE A 612 -6.13 27.55 -13.87
N GLY A 613 -6.36 26.85 -12.75
CA GLY A 613 -7.65 26.85 -12.03
C GLY A 613 -8.69 25.88 -12.59
N GLY A 614 -8.40 25.13 -13.66
CA GLY A 614 -9.31 24.14 -14.24
C GLY A 614 -9.38 22.83 -13.43
N LYS A 615 -10.36 22.00 -13.74
CA LYS A 615 -10.51 20.65 -13.16
C LYS A 615 -10.39 19.60 -14.25
N THR A 616 -9.76 18.46 -13.93
CA THR A 616 -9.73 17.32 -14.84
C THR A 616 -10.70 16.23 -14.39
N SER A 617 -11.32 15.53 -15.36
CA SER A 617 -12.23 14.42 -15.11
C SER A 617 -11.88 13.21 -15.97
N SER A 618 -12.09 12.03 -15.43
CA SER A 618 -11.85 10.77 -16.13
C SER A 618 -12.95 10.41 -17.15
N SER A 619 -14.14 11.04 -17.07
CA SER A 619 -15.29 10.70 -17.92
C SER A 619 -16.00 11.94 -18.46
N VAL A 620 -16.49 11.85 -19.70
CA VAL A 620 -17.27 12.90 -20.34
C VAL A 620 -18.72 12.88 -19.81
N SER A 621 -19.21 14.04 -19.35
CA SER A 621 -20.56 14.25 -18.84
C SER A 621 -21.06 15.63 -19.22
N LYS A 622 -22.35 15.95 -18.98
CA LYS A 622 -22.91 17.29 -19.19
C LYS A 622 -22.22 18.42 -18.41
N LYS A 623 -21.39 18.06 -17.40
CA LYS A 623 -20.57 19.00 -16.62
C LYS A 623 -19.18 19.23 -17.23
N THR A 624 -18.81 18.51 -18.28
CA THR A 624 -17.54 18.67 -18.98
C THR A 624 -17.59 19.92 -19.85
N THR A 625 -16.64 20.83 -19.67
CA THR A 625 -16.54 22.08 -20.42
C THR A 625 -15.84 21.86 -21.75
N MET A 626 -14.73 21.12 -21.74
CA MET A 626 -13.91 20.84 -22.92
C MET A 626 -13.32 19.44 -22.89
N VAL A 627 -13.05 18.88 -24.06
CA VAL A 627 -12.33 17.63 -24.24
C VAL A 627 -11.05 17.91 -25.01
N LEU A 628 -9.89 17.69 -24.37
CA LEU A 628 -8.59 17.74 -25.03
C LEU A 628 -8.34 16.37 -25.68
N ALA A 629 -8.32 16.37 -27.01
CA ALA A 629 -8.19 15.16 -27.81
C ALA A 629 -6.81 15.10 -28.50
N GLY A 630 -6.04 14.08 -28.16
CA GLY A 630 -4.82 13.70 -28.89
C GLY A 630 -5.11 12.65 -29.96
N GLU A 631 -4.04 12.04 -30.49
CA GLU A 631 -4.16 10.96 -31.49
C GLU A 631 -4.88 9.74 -30.91
N ASN A 632 -5.55 8.99 -31.78
CA ASN A 632 -6.31 7.77 -31.39
C ASN A 632 -7.36 7.97 -30.30
N ALA A 633 -7.99 9.16 -30.26
CA ALA A 633 -9.06 9.46 -29.30
C ALA A 633 -10.27 8.56 -29.49
N GLY A 634 -10.56 7.70 -28.49
CA GLY A 634 -11.58 6.65 -28.54
C GLY A 634 -13.00 7.08 -28.16
N SER A 635 -13.70 6.25 -27.37
CA SER A 635 -15.11 6.40 -26.98
C SER A 635 -15.46 7.75 -26.31
N LYS A 636 -14.52 8.39 -25.63
CA LYS A 636 -14.73 9.69 -24.98
C LYS A 636 -14.91 10.82 -25.99
N LEU A 637 -14.22 10.78 -27.14
CA LEU A 637 -14.40 11.74 -28.23
C LEU A 637 -15.80 11.61 -28.85
N LYS A 638 -16.25 10.38 -29.13
CA LYS A 638 -17.61 10.13 -29.62
C LYS A 638 -18.67 10.69 -28.68
N LYS A 639 -18.53 10.41 -27.39
CA LYS A 639 -19.44 10.90 -26.36
C LYS A 639 -19.43 12.42 -26.20
N ALA A 640 -18.27 13.07 -26.39
CA ALA A 640 -18.19 14.53 -26.39
C ALA A 640 -18.96 15.14 -27.56
N THR A 641 -18.82 14.57 -28.75
CA THR A 641 -19.55 14.98 -29.95
C THR A 641 -21.05 14.77 -29.77
N GLU A 642 -21.50 13.65 -29.23
CA GLU A 642 -22.93 13.37 -28.95
C GLU A 642 -23.54 14.36 -27.95
N LEU A 643 -22.76 14.81 -26.96
CA LEU A 643 -23.18 15.77 -25.93
C LEU A 643 -22.97 17.23 -26.34
N GLY A 644 -22.44 17.52 -27.55
CA GLY A 644 -22.14 18.86 -28.02
C GLY A 644 -21.05 19.58 -27.23
N ILE A 645 -20.14 18.86 -26.61
CA ILE A 645 -19.04 19.41 -25.79
C ILE A 645 -17.91 19.84 -26.72
N LYS A 646 -17.33 21.01 -26.46
CA LYS A 646 -16.22 21.54 -27.24
C LYS A 646 -15.00 20.59 -27.14
N VAL A 647 -14.53 20.14 -28.30
CA VAL A 647 -13.29 19.35 -28.43
C VAL A 647 -12.19 20.29 -28.90
N ILE A 648 -11.04 20.23 -28.24
CA ILE A 648 -9.84 21.01 -28.57
C ILE A 648 -8.69 20.06 -28.90
N SER A 649 -7.83 20.47 -29.82
CA SER A 649 -6.60 19.80 -30.14
C SER A 649 -5.49 20.17 -29.15
N GLU A 650 -4.34 19.50 -29.23
CA GLU A 650 -3.16 19.83 -28.45
C GLU A 650 -2.60 21.21 -28.77
N SER A 651 -2.63 21.59 -30.05
CA SER A 651 -2.23 22.95 -30.50
C SER A 651 -3.19 24.03 -29.97
N ASP A 652 -4.51 23.78 -29.94
CA ASP A 652 -5.46 24.70 -29.33
C ASP A 652 -5.20 24.86 -27.83
N PHE A 653 -4.88 23.74 -27.16
CA PHE A 653 -4.51 23.74 -25.75
C PHE A 653 -3.23 24.54 -25.49
N GLU A 654 -2.19 24.36 -26.32
CA GLU A 654 -0.96 25.15 -26.23
C GLU A 654 -1.20 26.66 -26.43
N GLU A 655 -2.12 27.04 -27.30
CA GLU A 655 -2.51 28.44 -27.43
C GLU A 655 -3.26 28.96 -26.19
N MET A 656 -4.07 28.12 -25.58
CA MET A 656 -4.84 28.49 -24.37
C MET A 656 -3.95 28.62 -23.13
N ILE A 657 -2.79 28.00 -23.08
CA ILE A 657 -1.86 28.05 -21.93
C ILE A 657 -0.72 29.07 -22.10
N LYS A 658 -0.56 29.64 -23.28
CA LYS A 658 0.32 30.80 -23.54
C LYS A 658 -0.32 32.07 -22.99
#